data_261c7d4e5820e09dae530757095201e4
#
_entry.id   261c7d4e5820e09dae530757095201e4
#
_cell.length_a   1.000
_cell.length_b   1.000
_cell.length_c   1.000
_cell.angle_alpha   90.00
_cell.angle_beta   90.00
_cell.angle_gamma   90.00
#
_symmetry.space_group_name_H-M   'P 1'
#
loop_
_entity.id
_entity.type
_entity.pdbx_description
1 polymer ?
#
loop_
_entity_poly.entity_id
_entity_poly.type
_entity_poly.pdbx_seq_one_letter_code
_entity_poly.pdbx_strand_id
1 'polypeptide(L)'
;MPKRHRLLLAGAVALLLLGSGLPVSRALYAAHDTMVSADPADATPHVVDGKVDAILPMGNRIYVGGSFTQVRNANESRVITRRGLFALDPATNKVDETFVADFDVNPDRTQDRGVKALAAAPGNNELFVGGEFGTLNGAAARKLVKLNAVNGALDPTFDVSVSAAVKDLVVNGSRLFLAGDFTSVGGQARGGLAAVDAGSGALDGAVDIAFTVPRQGNEPRVETIAVTPDGTTLVAGGNFTVVGGQARWQVALVDVVSRPAKVIDWQTDRFDDRDLGQSRCASAFDSHPRDVDVSPDGAYFVMVTTGAYTSRGSLCDIASRWETSARGSGLQPTWVDYSGGDSFTAVAITGAAVYVGGHSRWLNNPKSDGSNQSATPGPGSVTREGIAALDPASGLPLPWNPGRERGEGAWAIASTPDGLWVGSDTDKIGGWTGAGCEGCEFHQKLAFFPLAGGAAAGQPQPIGLPAELLSVGPAGLVKRSFDGAALGAPVALGAGGDGSRVRGAFWLGGLLYEGRDDGRLLRWSYDGTTFGNSEQVDLRGLPASHQTYNAIVVGFPVADVTGMFYDRGRLYYTLAGDRRLYYRYFLSQPNIADVVVGSQVLVASGEGDALDWSRVQGMTAAGGAIFWSEGADLRRVDFADGRPRPGSVST
;
A
#
# COMPACT_ATOMS: atom_id res chain seq x y z
N MET A 1 -21.10 -66.41 21.63
CA MET A 1 -21.02 -66.00 20.22
C MET A 1 -21.15 -64.50 20.12
N PRO A 2 -20.14 -63.72 19.85
CA PRO A 2 -20.26 -62.27 19.81
C PRO A 2 -20.60 -61.73 18.42
N LYS A 3 -21.53 -60.78 18.35
CA LYS A 3 -21.93 -60.06 17.14
C LYS A 3 -20.87 -59.06 16.74
N ARG A 4 -20.37 -59.14 15.51
CA ARG A 4 -19.48 -58.16 14.87
C ARG A 4 -20.29 -56.97 14.37
N HIS A 5 -20.01 -55.77 14.85
CA HIS A 5 -20.45 -54.51 14.28
C HIS A 5 -19.53 -54.12 13.12
N ARG A 6 -20.08 -53.95 11.93
CA ARG A 6 -19.39 -53.34 10.79
C ARG A 6 -19.52 -51.81 10.90
N LEU A 7 -18.39 -51.11 11.03
CA LEU A 7 -18.32 -49.68 10.79
C LEU A 7 -18.32 -49.43 9.28
N LEU A 8 -19.30 -48.68 8.82
CA LEU A 8 -19.32 -48.08 7.47
C LEU A 8 -18.54 -46.75 7.56
N LEU A 9 -17.36 -46.70 6.96
CA LEU A 9 -16.68 -45.45 6.65
C LEU A 9 -17.35 -44.81 5.43
N ALA A 10 -18.06 -43.72 5.63
CA ALA A 10 -18.47 -42.84 4.54
C ALA A 10 -17.27 -41.95 4.14
N GLY A 11 -16.62 -42.28 3.04
CA GLY A 11 -15.60 -41.44 2.45
C GLY A 11 -16.25 -40.26 1.72
N ALA A 12 -16.09 -39.07 2.22
CA ALA A 12 -16.39 -37.85 1.48
C ALA A 12 -15.31 -37.65 0.41
N VAL A 13 -15.66 -37.84 -0.85
CA VAL A 13 -14.83 -37.45 -1.99
C VAL A 13 -15.00 -35.96 -2.16
N ALA A 14 -14.02 -35.18 -1.71
CA ALA A 14 -13.92 -33.77 -2.08
C ALA A 14 -13.51 -33.69 -3.55
N LEU A 15 -14.43 -33.32 -4.42
CA LEU A 15 -14.11 -32.93 -5.80
C LEU A 15 -13.38 -31.58 -5.75
N LEU A 16 -12.06 -31.60 -5.85
CA LEU A 16 -11.26 -30.42 -6.18
C LEU A 16 -11.54 -30.10 -7.65
N LEU A 17 -12.38 -29.11 -7.89
CA LEU A 17 -12.42 -28.42 -9.18
C LEU A 17 -11.11 -27.64 -9.33
N LEU A 18 -10.11 -28.26 -9.97
CA LEU A 18 -8.98 -27.56 -10.53
C LEU A 18 -9.49 -26.69 -11.69
N GLY A 19 -9.88 -25.47 -11.36
CA GLY A 19 -9.99 -24.42 -12.34
C GLY A 19 -8.60 -24.16 -12.90
N SER A 20 -8.34 -24.56 -14.14
CA SER A 20 -7.13 -24.20 -14.88
C SER A 20 -7.19 -22.72 -15.27
N GLY A 21 -7.11 -21.82 -14.30
CA GLY A 21 -6.74 -20.44 -14.52
C GLY A 21 -5.26 -20.42 -14.84
N LEU A 22 -4.90 -20.04 -16.06
CA LEU A 22 -3.51 -19.72 -16.38
C LEU A 22 -3.08 -18.56 -15.46
N PRO A 23 -1.92 -18.63 -14.83
CA PRO A 23 -1.50 -17.58 -13.91
C PRO A 23 -1.33 -16.27 -14.66
N VAL A 24 -1.86 -15.20 -14.09
CA VAL A 24 -1.54 -13.82 -14.46
C VAL A 24 -0.08 -13.60 -14.08
N SER A 25 0.77 -13.26 -15.05
CA SER A 25 2.15 -12.94 -14.74
C SER A 25 2.46 -11.47 -15.04
N ARG A 26 2.08 -10.56 -14.20
CA ARG A 26 3.07 -9.66 -13.60
C ARG A 26 3.91 -10.58 -12.72
N ALA A 27 5.21 -10.39 -12.55
CA ALA A 27 5.94 -11.19 -11.58
C ALA A 27 5.04 -11.29 -10.35
N LEU A 28 4.49 -12.49 -10.10
CA LEU A 28 3.56 -12.65 -8.99
C LEU A 28 4.36 -12.26 -7.78
N TYR A 29 4.12 -11.06 -7.26
CA TYR A 29 4.76 -10.62 -6.04
C TYR A 29 4.50 -11.71 -5.03
N ALA A 30 5.56 -12.26 -4.45
CA ALA A 30 5.40 -13.32 -3.50
C ALA A 30 4.66 -12.78 -2.29
N ALA A 31 3.59 -13.47 -1.89
CA ALA A 31 2.92 -13.16 -0.64
C ALA A 31 3.87 -13.48 0.52
N HIS A 32 3.92 -12.58 1.50
CA HIS A 32 4.70 -12.77 2.73
C HIS A 32 3.76 -12.76 3.94
N ASP A 33 4.04 -13.62 4.92
CA ASP A 33 3.35 -13.64 6.21
C ASP A 33 3.98 -12.67 7.21
N THR A 34 5.19 -12.17 6.93
CA THR A 34 5.94 -11.22 7.75
C THR A 34 6.48 -10.08 6.88
N MET A 35 6.89 -8.97 7.51
CA MET A 35 7.74 -7.99 6.86
C MET A 35 9.12 -8.60 6.58
N VAL A 36 9.84 -8.04 5.61
CA VAL A 36 11.26 -8.38 5.39
C VAL A 36 12.14 -7.77 6.48
N SER A 37 13.40 -8.23 6.60
CA SER A 37 14.42 -7.57 7.44
C SER A 37 14.57 -6.10 7.04
N ALA A 38 14.94 -5.24 7.98
CA ALA A 38 15.34 -3.86 7.68
C ALA A 38 16.83 -3.74 7.31
N ASP A 39 17.56 -4.83 7.44
CA ASP A 39 18.99 -4.97 7.15
C ASP A 39 19.14 -5.59 5.75
N PRO A 40 19.61 -4.83 4.73
CA PRO A 40 19.76 -5.35 3.38
C PRO A 40 20.96 -6.32 3.28
N ALA A 41 20.92 -7.22 2.31
CA ALA A 41 21.95 -8.21 2.13
C ALA A 41 23.23 -7.63 1.49
N ASP A 42 24.37 -7.70 2.16
CA ASP A 42 25.69 -7.18 1.72
C ASP A 42 26.14 -7.68 0.34
N ALA A 43 25.69 -8.84 -0.08
CA ALA A 43 26.13 -9.47 -1.32
C ALA A 43 25.41 -8.95 -2.58
N THR A 44 24.52 -7.96 -2.45
CA THR A 44 23.75 -7.43 -3.57
C THR A 44 24.65 -6.75 -4.61
N PRO A 45 24.55 -7.06 -5.92
CA PRO A 45 25.31 -6.37 -6.96
C PRO A 45 25.00 -4.87 -7.01
N HIS A 46 25.97 -4.09 -7.44
CA HIS A 46 25.86 -2.64 -7.58
C HIS A 46 25.55 -2.23 -9.02
N VAL A 47 24.67 -1.28 -9.20
CA VAL A 47 24.46 -0.53 -10.46
C VAL A 47 25.23 0.78 -10.37
N VAL A 48 26.29 0.92 -11.20
CA VAL A 48 27.35 1.95 -10.98
C VAL A 48 26.89 3.36 -11.39
N ASP A 49 26.07 3.45 -12.44
CA ASP A 49 25.58 4.73 -12.99
C ASP A 49 24.07 4.65 -13.28
N GLY A 50 23.46 5.73 -13.75
CA GLY A 50 22.06 5.79 -14.11
C GLY A 50 21.10 5.50 -12.94
N LYS A 51 20.03 4.75 -13.19
CA LYS A 51 19.05 4.30 -12.17
C LYS A 51 18.44 2.95 -12.55
N VAL A 52 17.81 2.31 -11.59
CA VAL A 52 16.99 1.10 -11.76
C VAL A 52 15.52 1.50 -11.82
N ASP A 53 14.86 1.22 -12.95
CA ASP A 53 13.44 1.55 -13.19
C ASP A 53 12.53 0.31 -13.10
N ALA A 54 13.07 -0.92 -13.29
CA ALA A 54 12.27 -2.14 -13.29
C ALA A 54 13.05 -3.33 -12.71
N ILE A 55 12.37 -4.20 -11.98
CA ILE A 55 12.90 -5.46 -11.44
C ILE A 55 11.89 -6.57 -11.72
N LEU A 56 12.35 -7.68 -12.32
CA LEU A 56 11.54 -8.84 -12.64
C LEU A 56 12.17 -10.10 -12.06
N PRO A 57 11.65 -10.66 -10.96
CA PRO A 57 11.93 -12.02 -10.55
C PRO A 57 11.30 -13.01 -11.53
N MET A 58 12.08 -13.93 -12.10
CA MET A 58 11.54 -14.92 -13.04
C MET A 58 12.42 -16.18 -13.04
N GLY A 59 11.84 -17.33 -12.74
CA GLY A 59 12.57 -18.57 -12.60
C GLY A 59 13.63 -18.49 -11.49
N ASN A 60 14.87 -18.78 -11.84
CA ASN A 60 16.02 -18.70 -10.94
C ASN A 60 16.88 -17.44 -11.19
N ARG A 61 16.31 -16.38 -11.74
CA ARG A 61 17.00 -15.12 -12.05
C ARG A 61 16.20 -13.91 -11.61
N ILE A 62 16.90 -12.83 -11.36
CA ILE A 62 16.34 -11.49 -11.20
C ILE A 62 16.84 -10.66 -12.38
N TYR A 63 15.92 -10.12 -13.17
CA TYR A 63 16.22 -9.19 -14.25
C TYR A 63 16.04 -7.77 -13.75
N VAL A 64 17.01 -6.91 -14.06
CA VAL A 64 17.05 -5.51 -13.60
C VAL A 64 17.17 -4.60 -14.80
N GLY A 65 16.17 -3.73 -14.97
CA GLY A 65 16.05 -2.77 -16.05
C GLY A 65 16.22 -1.33 -15.59
N GLY A 66 16.71 -0.46 -16.48
CA GLY A 66 16.89 0.95 -16.15
C GLY A 66 17.62 1.77 -17.21
N SER A 67 18.27 2.85 -16.78
CA SER A 67 19.06 3.74 -17.65
C SER A 67 20.59 3.59 -17.48
N PHE A 68 21.03 2.63 -16.70
CA PHE A 68 22.45 2.39 -16.38
C PHE A 68 23.24 1.82 -17.57
N THR A 69 24.58 1.93 -17.49
CA THR A 69 25.51 1.34 -18.46
C THR A 69 26.52 0.38 -17.86
N GLN A 70 26.64 0.36 -16.53
CA GLN A 70 27.67 -0.40 -15.82
C GLN A 70 27.10 -1.02 -14.54
N VAL A 71 27.52 -2.26 -14.28
CA VAL A 71 27.19 -3.02 -13.06
C VAL A 71 28.45 -3.65 -12.47
N ARG A 72 28.38 -4.06 -11.21
CA ARG A 72 29.51 -4.66 -10.50
C ARG A 72 29.00 -5.65 -9.45
N ASN A 73 29.63 -6.80 -9.31
CA ASN A 73 29.33 -7.68 -8.18
C ASN A 73 29.74 -7.02 -6.85
N ALA A 74 29.04 -7.32 -5.78
CA ALA A 74 29.45 -6.90 -4.45
C ALA A 74 30.89 -7.38 -4.15
N ASN A 75 31.65 -6.56 -3.43
CA ASN A 75 33.02 -6.87 -3.01
C ASN A 75 34.03 -7.14 -4.16
N GLU A 76 33.68 -6.84 -5.41
CA GLU A 76 34.57 -6.91 -6.56
C GLU A 76 34.85 -5.51 -7.13
N SER A 77 36.08 -5.28 -7.60
CA SER A 77 36.45 -4.02 -8.27
C SER A 77 36.15 -4.02 -9.76
N ARG A 78 35.92 -5.20 -10.36
CA ARG A 78 35.66 -5.36 -11.78
C ARG A 78 34.27 -4.83 -12.15
N VAL A 79 34.26 -3.88 -13.06
CA VAL A 79 33.03 -3.35 -13.66
C VAL A 79 32.67 -4.18 -14.90
N ILE A 80 31.42 -4.51 -15.02
CA ILE A 80 30.82 -5.25 -16.14
C ILE A 80 29.96 -4.28 -16.93
N THR A 81 30.19 -4.15 -18.22
CA THR A 81 29.30 -3.34 -19.08
C THR A 81 27.98 -4.06 -19.27
N ARG A 82 26.89 -3.41 -18.93
CA ARG A 82 25.50 -3.83 -19.14
C ARG A 82 24.66 -2.58 -19.32
N ARG A 83 24.07 -2.44 -20.48
CA ARG A 83 23.37 -1.21 -20.88
C ARG A 83 21.87 -1.43 -20.79
N GLY A 84 21.24 -0.86 -19.78
CA GLY A 84 19.79 -0.85 -19.59
C GLY A 84 19.17 -2.14 -19.08
N LEU A 85 19.82 -3.29 -19.22
CA LEU A 85 19.29 -4.57 -18.73
C LEU A 85 20.42 -5.53 -18.34
N PHE A 86 20.28 -6.20 -17.21
CA PHE A 86 21.09 -7.34 -16.82
C PHE A 86 20.26 -8.37 -16.05
N ALA A 87 20.79 -9.58 -15.94
CA ALA A 87 20.30 -10.63 -15.06
C ALA A 87 21.30 -10.93 -13.95
N LEU A 88 20.80 -11.35 -12.80
CA LEU A 88 21.61 -11.88 -11.72
C LEU A 88 21.02 -13.22 -11.22
N ASP A 89 21.88 -14.06 -10.65
CA ASP A 89 21.51 -15.28 -9.97
C ASP A 89 21.30 -14.97 -8.46
N PRO A 90 20.07 -15.07 -7.94
CA PRO A 90 19.80 -14.76 -6.53
C PRO A 90 20.45 -15.73 -5.55
N ALA A 91 20.83 -16.96 -5.97
CA ALA A 91 21.50 -17.92 -5.10
C ALA A 91 22.96 -17.54 -4.83
N THR A 92 23.61 -16.90 -5.80
CA THR A 92 25.00 -16.45 -5.69
C THR A 92 25.14 -14.96 -5.52
N ASN A 93 24.06 -14.20 -5.74
CA ASN A 93 24.03 -12.74 -5.83
C ASN A 93 25.06 -12.16 -6.82
N LYS A 94 25.28 -12.87 -7.94
CA LYS A 94 26.21 -12.43 -8.99
C LYS A 94 25.50 -12.12 -10.28
N VAL A 95 26.04 -11.13 -10.98
CA VAL A 95 25.63 -10.81 -12.35
C VAL A 95 25.85 -12.01 -13.26
N ASP A 96 24.81 -12.41 -13.97
CA ASP A 96 24.89 -13.46 -14.99
C ASP A 96 25.53 -12.90 -16.27
N GLU A 97 26.79 -13.23 -16.49
CA GLU A 97 27.53 -12.73 -17.64
C GLU A 97 27.13 -13.39 -18.96
N THR A 98 26.38 -14.49 -18.91
CA THR A 98 25.87 -15.17 -20.13
C THR A 98 24.66 -14.46 -20.72
N PHE A 99 23.92 -13.67 -19.91
CA PHE A 99 22.81 -12.86 -20.36
C PHE A 99 23.33 -11.51 -20.84
N VAL A 100 23.15 -11.20 -22.14
CA VAL A 100 23.60 -9.95 -22.76
C VAL A 100 22.48 -9.35 -23.63
N ALA A 101 22.01 -8.18 -23.22
CA ALA A 101 21.00 -7.40 -23.95
C ALA A 101 21.26 -5.90 -23.72
N ASP A 102 22.06 -5.29 -24.59
CA ASP A 102 22.49 -3.90 -24.43
C ASP A 102 21.60 -2.94 -25.23
N PHE A 103 20.92 -2.06 -24.53
CA PHE A 103 20.04 -1.03 -25.08
C PHE A 103 20.74 0.34 -25.16
N ASP A 104 20.28 1.22 -26.05
CA ASP A 104 20.72 2.61 -26.10
C ASP A 104 20.03 3.43 -25.00
N VAL A 105 20.69 3.52 -23.88
CA VAL A 105 20.20 4.19 -22.67
C VAL A 105 20.96 5.47 -22.36
N ASN A 106 20.39 6.35 -21.53
CA ASN A 106 21.01 7.59 -21.13
C ASN A 106 21.20 7.63 -19.59
N PRO A 107 22.43 7.34 -19.09
CA PRO A 107 22.70 7.26 -17.65
C PRO A 107 22.73 8.63 -16.96
N ASP A 108 22.99 9.72 -17.67
CA ASP A 108 23.00 11.09 -17.11
C ASP A 108 21.59 11.70 -17.04
N ARG A 109 20.59 10.98 -17.54
CA ARG A 109 19.17 11.34 -17.47
C ARG A 109 18.80 12.67 -18.12
N THR A 110 19.63 13.20 -18.98
CA THR A 110 19.32 14.39 -19.80
C THR A 110 18.23 14.09 -20.85
N GLN A 111 18.03 12.79 -21.15
CA GLN A 111 16.92 12.25 -21.93
C GLN A 111 16.32 11.08 -21.17
N ASP A 112 15.00 10.92 -21.19
CA ASP A 112 14.31 9.80 -20.55
C ASP A 112 14.39 8.51 -21.38
N ARG A 113 15.63 8.01 -21.58
CA ARG A 113 15.93 6.78 -22.32
C ARG A 113 16.35 5.66 -21.38
N GLY A 114 15.68 4.53 -21.50
CA GLY A 114 15.98 3.35 -20.71
C GLY A 114 14.94 2.26 -20.84
N VAL A 115 15.22 1.13 -20.21
CA VAL A 115 14.26 0.06 -19.97
C VAL A 115 13.37 0.50 -18.81
N LYS A 116 12.05 0.56 -19.04
CA LYS A 116 11.07 1.06 -18.07
C LYS A 116 10.21 -0.04 -17.46
N ALA A 117 9.97 -1.11 -18.21
CA ALA A 117 9.09 -2.19 -17.80
C ALA A 117 9.61 -3.55 -18.25
N LEU A 118 9.40 -4.55 -17.42
CA LEU A 118 9.74 -5.94 -17.64
C LEU A 118 8.54 -6.81 -17.31
N ALA A 119 8.29 -7.86 -18.12
CA ALA A 119 7.28 -8.86 -17.79
C ALA A 119 7.73 -10.25 -18.25
N ALA A 120 7.42 -11.29 -17.46
CA ALA A 120 7.69 -12.66 -17.83
C ALA A 120 6.74 -13.12 -18.94
N ALA A 121 7.26 -13.74 -19.99
CA ALA A 121 6.42 -14.40 -20.99
C ALA A 121 5.84 -15.72 -20.40
N PRO A 122 4.69 -16.19 -20.90
CA PRO A 122 4.14 -17.47 -20.48
C PRO A 122 5.18 -18.60 -20.60
N GLY A 123 5.36 -19.36 -19.52
CA GLY A 123 6.35 -20.44 -19.46
C GLY A 123 7.75 -20.03 -18.94
N ASN A 124 7.98 -18.74 -18.68
CA ASN A 124 9.22 -18.20 -18.08
C ASN A 124 10.52 -18.51 -18.84
N ASN A 125 10.44 -18.79 -20.15
CA ASN A 125 11.64 -19.00 -20.99
C ASN A 125 12.03 -17.72 -21.75
N GLU A 126 11.19 -16.73 -21.74
CA GLU A 126 11.35 -15.44 -22.43
C GLU A 126 10.83 -14.33 -21.53
N LEU A 127 11.28 -13.11 -21.77
CA LEU A 127 10.78 -11.90 -21.10
C LEU A 127 10.49 -10.80 -22.10
N PHE A 128 9.49 -10.00 -21.79
CA PHE A 128 9.18 -8.76 -22.49
C PHE A 128 9.94 -7.60 -21.86
N VAL A 129 10.45 -6.72 -22.72
CA VAL A 129 11.18 -5.51 -22.34
C VAL A 129 10.53 -4.32 -23.03
N GLY A 130 10.00 -3.40 -22.25
CA GLY A 130 9.41 -2.15 -22.68
C GLY A 130 10.22 -0.93 -22.24
N GLY A 131 10.19 0.14 -23.00
CA GLY A 131 10.88 1.36 -22.60
C GLY A 131 10.96 2.43 -23.67
N GLU A 132 11.85 3.39 -23.46
CA GLU A 132 12.27 4.39 -24.44
C GLU A 132 13.69 4.05 -24.92
N PHE A 133 13.78 3.27 -25.98
CA PHE A 133 15.04 2.88 -26.62
C PHE A 133 14.81 2.69 -28.11
N GLY A 134 15.86 2.72 -28.91
CA GLY A 134 15.79 2.55 -30.35
C GLY A 134 16.74 1.49 -30.89
N THR A 135 17.64 0.93 -30.05
CA THR A 135 18.54 -0.15 -30.44
C THR A 135 18.68 -1.20 -29.34
N LEU A 136 18.96 -2.44 -29.78
CA LEU A 136 19.36 -3.57 -28.95
C LEU A 136 20.61 -4.20 -29.57
N ASN A 137 21.69 -4.35 -28.80
CA ASN A 137 22.99 -4.87 -29.26
C ASN A 137 23.51 -4.17 -30.54
N GLY A 138 23.24 -2.87 -30.67
CA GLY A 138 23.63 -2.04 -31.83
C GLY A 138 22.73 -2.16 -33.04
N ALA A 139 21.76 -3.07 -33.09
CA ALA A 139 20.74 -3.17 -34.12
C ALA A 139 19.49 -2.37 -33.79
N ALA A 140 18.77 -1.86 -34.79
CA ALA A 140 17.50 -1.15 -34.57
C ALA A 140 16.50 -2.05 -33.83
N ALA A 141 15.87 -1.50 -32.81
CA ALA A 141 14.87 -2.19 -31.97
C ALA A 141 13.60 -1.34 -31.84
N ARG A 142 12.49 -2.01 -31.62
CA ARG A 142 11.20 -1.39 -31.28
C ARG A 142 11.16 -1.02 -29.81
N LYS A 143 10.20 -0.18 -29.38
CA LYS A 143 9.97 0.20 -27.98
C LYS A 143 9.50 -0.95 -27.07
N LEU A 144 9.15 -2.08 -27.68
CA LEU A 144 8.77 -3.33 -27.02
C LEU A 144 9.44 -4.49 -27.77
N VAL A 145 10.16 -5.33 -27.05
CA VAL A 145 10.83 -6.53 -27.58
C VAL A 145 10.59 -7.73 -26.67
N LYS A 146 10.73 -8.94 -27.22
CA LYS A 146 10.73 -10.20 -26.46
C LYS A 146 12.12 -10.84 -26.57
N LEU A 147 12.69 -11.24 -25.45
CA LEU A 147 14.04 -11.77 -25.35
C LEU A 147 14.04 -13.18 -24.78
N ASN A 148 14.97 -14.00 -25.23
CA ASN A 148 15.30 -15.26 -24.58
C ASN A 148 15.84 -15.00 -23.17
N ALA A 149 15.26 -15.65 -22.16
CA ALA A 149 15.57 -15.43 -20.75
C ALA A 149 16.98 -15.92 -20.35
N VAL A 150 17.60 -16.83 -21.13
CA VAL A 150 18.91 -17.40 -20.78
C VAL A 150 20.05 -16.50 -21.28
N ASN A 151 19.96 -16.00 -22.50
CA ASN A 151 21.09 -15.34 -23.17
C ASN A 151 20.79 -13.90 -23.65
N GLY A 152 19.56 -13.40 -23.51
CA GLY A 152 19.18 -12.07 -23.95
C GLY A 152 18.98 -11.92 -25.45
N ALA A 153 18.96 -13.01 -26.23
CA ALA A 153 18.75 -12.93 -27.67
C ALA A 153 17.32 -12.48 -28.00
N LEU A 154 17.19 -11.61 -29.01
CA LEU A 154 15.90 -11.14 -29.52
C LEU A 154 15.11 -12.32 -30.11
N ASP A 155 13.83 -12.44 -29.76
CA ASP A 155 12.88 -13.29 -30.49
C ASP A 155 12.37 -12.54 -31.73
N PRO A 156 12.78 -12.94 -32.94
CA PRO A 156 12.38 -12.26 -34.17
C PRO A 156 10.93 -12.55 -34.57
N THR A 157 10.26 -13.52 -33.90
CA THR A 157 8.87 -13.87 -34.22
C THR A 157 7.87 -12.96 -33.50
N PHE A 158 8.30 -12.25 -32.47
CA PHE A 158 7.53 -11.24 -31.78
C PHE A 158 7.82 -9.86 -32.39
N ASP A 159 6.98 -9.42 -33.32
CA ASP A 159 7.15 -8.15 -34.02
C ASP A 159 5.93 -7.25 -33.87
N VAL A 160 6.01 -6.27 -32.99
CA VAL A 160 4.98 -5.27 -32.78
C VAL A 160 5.57 -3.86 -32.82
N SER A 161 4.98 -2.98 -33.63
CA SER A 161 5.35 -1.57 -33.63
C SER A 161 4.58 -0.81 -32.55
N VAL A 162 5.29 -0.05 -31.72
CA VAL A 162 4.73 0.87 -30.72
C VAL A 162 5.28 2.26 -31.00
N SER A 163 4.40 3.28 -31.09
CA SER A 163 4.78 4.61 -31.61
C SER A 163 5.63 5.45 -30.64
N ALA A 164 5.57 5.17 -29.32
CA ALA A 164 6.34 5.88 -28.30
C ALA A 164 6.63 4.97 -27.09
N ALA A 165 7.18 5.52 -26.02
CA ALA A 165 7.63 4.80 -24.84
C ALA A 165 6.56 3.84 -24.26
N VAL A 166 6.99 2.62 -23.94
CA VAL A 166 6.24 1.68 -23.11
C VAL A 166 6.71 1.85 -21.66
N LYS A 167 5.79 2.20 -20.78
CA LYS A 167 6.08 2.52 -19.37
C LYS A 167 5.77 1.37 -18.42
N ASP A 168 4.76 0.56 -18.75
CA ASP A 168 4.39 -0.58 -17.92
C ASP A 168 3.87 -1.76 -18.75
N LEU A 169 4.05 -2.98 -18.24
CA LEU A 169 3.76 -4.24 -18.91
C LEU A 169 3.14 -5.24 -17.92
N VAL A 170 2.03 -5.87 -18.33
CA VAL A 170 1.42 -6.95 -17.55
C VAL A 170 1.00 -8.09 -18.47
N VAL A 171 1.45 -9.31 -18.18
CA VAL A 171 1.00 -10.52 -18.87
C VAL A 171 -0.21 -11.12 -18.15
N ASN A 172 -1.28 -11.38 -18.89
CA ASN A 172 -2.49 -12.06 -18.40
C ASN A 172 -2.88 -13.19 -19.37
N GLY A 173 -2.51 -14.41 -19.02
CA GLY A 173 -2.65 -15.56 -19.89
C GLY A 173 -1.80 -15.43 -21.15
N SER A 174 -2.43 -15.50 -22.33
CA SER A 174 -1.76 -15.29 -23.62
C SER A 174 -1.71 -13.84 -24.08
N ARG A 175 -2.13 -12.89 -23.27
CA ARG A 175 -2.15 -11.46 -23.61
C ARG A 175 -1.06 -10.71 -22.85
N LEU A 176 -0.37 -9.83 -23.55
CA LEU A 176 0.50 -8.83 -22.97
C LEU A 176 -0.20 -7.48 -23.06
N PHE A 177 -0.54 -6.90 -21.89
CA PHE A 177 -1.02 -5.52 -21.78
C PHE A 177 0.17 -4.58 -21.71
N LEU A 178 0.07 -3.45 -22.41
CA LEU A 178 1.08 -2.41 -22.42
C LEU A 178 0.45 -1.06 -22.12
N ALA A 179 1.13 -0.27 -21.30
CA ALA A 179 0.80 1.11 -20.98
C ALA A 179 1.95 2.04 -21.36
N GLY A 180 1.65 3.28 -21.73
CA GLY A 180 2.71 4.22 -22.09
C GLY A 180 2.22 5.49 -22.79
N ASP A 181 3.17 6.17 -23.46
CA ASP A 181 2.96 7.44 -24.17
C ASP A 181 2.51 7.24 -25.63
N PHE A 182 2.34 6.01 -26.06
CA PHE A 182 2.04 5.69 -27.45
C PHE A 182 0.61 6.07 -27.84
N THR A 183 0.44 6.41 -29.13
CA THR A 183 -0.84 6.69 -29.77
C THR A 183 -1.24 5.61 -30.78
N SER A 184 -0.31 4.69 -31.09
CA SER A 184 -0.60 3.55 -31.97
C SER A 184 0.23 2.32 -31.62
N VAL A 185 -0.38 1.12 -31.85
CA VAL A 185 0.23 -0.20 -31.68
C VAL A 185 -0.13 -1.06 -32.90
N GLY A 186 0.85 -1.73 -33.52
CA GLY A 186 0.62 -2.53 -34.71
C GLY A 186 0.05 -1.75 -35.90
N GLY A 187 0.31 -0.43 -35.99
CA GLY A 187 -0.26 0.46 -37.00
C GLY A 187 -1.72 0.87 -36.76
N GLN A 188 -2.34 0.43 -35.69
CA GLN A 188 -3.71 0.79 -35.29
C GLN A 188 -3.68 1.85 -34.20
N ALA A 189 -4.64 2.78 -34.19
CA ALA A 189 -4.79 3.78 -33.15
C ALA A 189 -5.04 3.10 -31.78
N ARG A 190 -4.22 3.38 -30.79
CA ARG A 190 -4.33 2.93 -29.39
C ARG A 190 -3.70 3.99 -28.49
N GLY A 191 -4.51 4.70 -27.75
CA GLY A 191 -4.05 5.79 -26.88
C GLY A 191 -3.70 5.29 -25.49
N GLY A 192 -2.41 5.10 -25.21
CA GLY A 192 -1.87 4.83 -23.89
C GLY A 192 -2.09 3.41 -23.32
N LEU A 193 -3.09 2.65 -23.78
CA LEU A 193 -3.34 1.26 -23.39
C LEU A 193 -3.60 0.38 -24.62
N ALA A 194 -2.97 -0.80 -24.65
CA ALA A 194 -3.25 -1.83 -25.65
C ALA A 194 -3.01 -3.23 -25.06
N ALA A 195 -3.49 -4.26 -25.75
CA ALA A 195 -3.09 -5.63 -25.52
C ALA A 195 -2.64 -6.28 -26.83
N VAL A 196 -1.62 -7.13 -26.74
CA VAL A 196 -1.14 -7.94 -27.85
C VAL A 196 -1.07 -9.41 -27.46
N ASP A 197 -1.09 -10.30 -28.42
CA ASP A 197 -0.80 -11.72 -28.20
C ASP A 197 0.66 -11.89 -27.73
N ALA A 198 0.85 -12.54 -26.61
CA ALA A 198 2.18 -12.71 -25.97
C ALA A 198 3.13 -13.60 -26.77
N GLY A 199 2.61 -14.43 -27.69
CA GLY A 199 3.43 -15.25 -28.61
C GLY A 199 3.92 -14.45 -29.79
N SER A 200 3.02 -13.83 -30.53
CA SER A 200 3.27 -13.24 -31.84
C SER A 200 3.40 -11.71 -31.87
N GLY A 201 2.92 -11.01 -30.86
CA GLY A 201 2.81 -9.54 -30.87
C GLY A 201 1.59 -9.02 -31.64
N ALA A 202 0.71 -9.89 -32.14
CA ALA A 202 -0.49 -9.47 -32.87
C ALA A 202 -1.43 -8.67 -31.95
N LEU A 203 -1.93 -7.52 -32.43
CA LEU A 203 -2.81 -6.65 -31.65
C LEU A 203 -4.14 -7.36 -31.31
N ASP A 204 -4.53 -7.37 -30.03
CA ASP A 204 -5.85 -7.82 -29.58
C ASP A 204 -6.90 -6.71 -29.83
N GLY A 205 -7.68 -6.87 -30.89
CA GLY A 205 -8.73 -5.91 -31.25
C GLY A 205 -9.88 -5.83 -30.23
N ALA A 206 -9.98 -6.77 -29.28
CA ALA A 206 -10.99 -6.71 -28.23
C ALA A 206 -10.64 -5.73 -27.11
N VAL A 207 -9.38 -5.32 -27.00
CA VAL A 207 -8.94 -4.28 -26.08
C VAL A 207 -8.76 -2.97 -26.85
N ASP A 208 -9.88 -2.29 -27.09
CA ASP A 208 -9.94 -1.01 -27.79
C ASP A 208 -10.72 0.00 -26.95
N ILE A 209 -10.12 0.41 -25.84
CA ILE A 209 -10.68 1.39 -24.92
C ILE A 209 -9.89 2.69 -25.07
N ALA A 210 -10.57 3.74 -25.50
CA ALA A 210 -9.98 5.05 -25.68
C ALA A 210 -9.75 5.75 -24.32
N PHE A 211 -8.49 6.00 -23.99
CA PHE A 211 -8.08 6.93 -22.95
C PHE A 211 -7.91 8.30 -23.59
N THR A 212 -8.71 9.27 -23.21
CA THR A 212 -8.78 10.56 -23.89
C THR A 212 -8.85 11.72 -22.90
N VAL A 213 -8.76 12.94 -23.43
CA VAL A 213 -8.79 14.19 -22.67
C VAL A 213 -7.74 14.15 -21.54
N PRO A 214 -6.53 14.63 -21.79
CA PRO A 214 -5.51 14.67 -20.74
C PRO A 214 -5.97 15.60 -19.61
N ARG A 215 -5.55 15.31 -18.39
CA ARG A 215 -5.73 16.22 -17.26
C ARG A 215 -4.99 17.53 -17.53
N GLN A 216 -3.77 17.39 -18.02
CA GLN A 216 -2.91 18.52 -18.38
C GLN A 216 -1.94 18.11 -19.51
N GLY A 217 -1.40 19.10 -20.23
CA GLY A 217 -0.54 18.84 -21.39
C GLY A 217 -1.34 18.53 -22.65
N ASN A 218 -0.67 17.96 -23.66
CA ASN A 218 -1.24 17.80 -24.97
C ASN A 218 -1.80 16.41 -25.26
N GLU A 219 -1.24 15.37 -24.61
CA GLU A 219 -1.56 13.98 -24.93
C GLU A 219 -2.00 13.20 -23.70
N PRO A 220 -3.09 12.43 -23.80
CA PRO A 220 -3.44 11.45 -22.77
C PRO A 220 -2.45 10.29 -22.81
N ARG A 221 -2.18 9.70 -21.65
CA ARG A 221 -1.32 8.52 -21.52
C ARG A 221 -1.66 7.70 -20.30
N VAL A 222 -1.23 6.45 -20.28
CA VAL A 222 -1.32 5.55 -19.12
C VAL A 222 0.09 5.33 -18.58
N GLU A 223 0.29 5.69 -17.31
CA GLU A 223 1.60 5.60 -16.64
C GLU A 223 1.86 4.22 -16.07
N THR A 224 0.83 3.60 -15.49
CA THR A 224 0.95 2.34 -14.76
C THR A 224 -0.32 1.51 -14.89
N ILE A 225 -0.17 0.17 -14.88
CA ILE A 225 -1.26 -0.80 -14.93
C ILE A 225 -0.99 -1.97 -13.98
N ALA A 226 -2.05 -2.51 -13.39
CA ALA A 226 -2.01 -3.79 -12.69
C ALA A 226 -3.25 -4.62 -13.03
N VAL A 227 -3.15 -5.94 -12.98
CA VAL A 227 -4.27 -6.85 -13.20
C VAL A 227 -4.52 -7.65 -11.93
N THR A 228 -5.79 -7.80 -11.55
CA THR A 228 -6.17 -8.64 -10.40
C THR A 228 -5.70 -10.09 -10.59
N PRO A 229 -5.38 -10.83 -9.51
CA PRO A 229 -4.84 -12.20 -9.61
C PRO A 229 -5.74 -13.19 -10.37
N ASP A 230 -7.06 -12.95 -10.37
CA ASP A 230 -8.03 -13.72 -11.15
C ASP A 230 -8.03 -13.37 -12.65
N GLY A 231 -7.25 -12.38 -13.07
CA GLY A 231 -7.12 -11.94 -14.45
C GLY A 231 -8.31 -11.17 -15.01
N THR A 232 -9.28 -10.77 -14.17
CA THR A 232 -10.55 -10.19 -14.65
C THR A 232 -10.53 -8.68 -14.77
N THR A 233 -9.84 -7.99 -13.88
CA THR A 233 -9.84 -6.52 -13.77
C THR A 233 -8.45 -5.96 -13.97
N LEU A 234 -8.32 -4.99 -14.89
CA LEU A 234 -7.13 -4.17 -15.04
C LEU A 234 -7.39 -2.81 -14.39
N VAL A 235 -6.49 -2.40 -13.51
CA VAL A 235 -6.41 -1.04 -12.96
C VAL A 235 -5.44 -0.24 -13.81
N ALA A 236 -5.82 0.97 -14.21
CA ALA A 236 -4.98 1.88 -14.98
C ALA A 236 -4.89 3.25 -14.30
N GLY A 237 -3.67 3.79 -14.20
CA GLY A 237 -3.39 5.14 -13.70
C GLY A 237 -2.65 5.98 -14.73
N GLY A 238 -2.97 7.28 -14.85
CA GLY A 238 -2.26 8.13 -15.82
C GLY A 238 -2.86 9.52 -16.08
N ASN A 239 -2.39 10.14 -17.15
CA ASN A 239 -2.83 11.47 -17.60
C ASN A 239 -4.06 11.38 -18.51
N PHE A 240 -5.21 11.11 -17.94
CA PHE A 240 -6.49 11.09 -18.65
C PHE A 240 -7.64 11.51 -17.73
N THR A 241 -8.73 11.95 -18.32
CA THR A 241 -9.96 12.32 -17.60
C THR A 241 -11.20 11.65 -18.16
N VAL A 242 -11.09 10.99 -19.32
CA VAL A 242 -12.17 10.25 -19.97
C VAL A 242 -11.65 8.91 -20.46
N VAL A 243 -12.37 7.82 -20.13
CA VAL A 243 -12.07 6.45 -20.56
C VAL A 243 -13.32 5.82 -21.15
N GLY A 244 -13.26 5.35 -22.40
CA GLY A 244 -14.40 4.77 -23.08
C GLY A 244 -15.62 5.70 -23.14
N GLY A 245 -15.42 7.02 -23.25
CA GLY A 245 -16.47 8.03 -23.23
C GLY A 245 -17.06 8.38 -21.86
N GLN A 246 -16.55 7.76 -20.78
CA GLN A 246 -17.00 8.01 -19.40
C GLN A 246 -15.97 8.83 -18.61
N ALA A 247 -16.43 9.72 -17.75
CA ALA A 247 -15.53 10.48 -16.87
C ALA A 247 -14.78 9.55 -15.92
N ARG A 248 -13.44 9.55 -15.99
CA ARG A 248 -12.52 8.76 -15.16
C ARG A 248 -11.26 9.60 -14.93
N TRP A 249 -11.17 10.18 -13.74
CA TRP A 249 -10.06 11.08 -13.41
C TRP A 249 -8.82 10.32 -13.00
N GLN A 250 -7.86 10.24 -13.92
CA GLN A 250 -6.52 9.70 -13.71
C GLN A 250 -6.46 8.22 -13.26
N VAL A 251 -7.59 7.60 -12.88
CA VAL A 251 -7.68 6.18 -12.49
C VAL A 251 -8.94 5.57 -13.09
N ALA A 252 -8.81 4.38 -13.67
CA ALA A 252 -9.92 3.60 -14.22
C ALA A 252 -9.72 2.10 -13.98
N LEU A 253 -10.83 1.40 -13.82
CA LEU A 253 -10.87 -0.07 -13.81
C LEU A 253 -11.52 -0.56 -15.10
N VAL A 254 -10.92 -1.61 -15.69
CA VAL A 254 -11.33 -2.19 -16.97
C VAL A 254 -11.59 -3.70 -16.80
N ASP A 255 -12.76 -4.16 -17.19
CA ASP A 255 -13.07 -5.58 -17.38
C ASP A 255 -12.36 -6.05 -18.66
N VAL A 256 -11.32 -6.84 -18.49
CA VAL A 256 -10.48 -7.36 -19.57
C VAL A 256 -10.87 -8.78 -20.00
N VAL A 257 -11.89 -9.37 -19.41
CA VAL A 257 -12.49 -10.67 -19.82
C VAL A 257 -13.55 -10.47 -20.89
N SER A 258 -14.39 -9.46 -20.75
CA SER A 258 -15.38 -9.10 -21.76
C SER A 258 -14.72 -8.81 -23.11
N ARG A 259 -15.39 -9.20 -24.19
CA ARG A 259 -14.93 -8.94 -25.55
C ARG A 259 -16.06 -8.29 -26.36
N PRO A 260 -15.98 -6.98 -26.62
CA PRO A 260 -14.87 -6.05 -26.29
C PRO A 260 -14.76 -5.79 -24.77
N ALA A 261 -13.56 -5.42 -24.35
CA ALA A 261 -13.26 -4.98 -22.99
C ALA A 261 -14.14 -3.78 -22.59
N LYS A 262 -14.44 -3.64 -21.30
CA LYS A 262 -15.40 -2.63 -20.80
C LYS A 262 -14.83 -1.84 -19.62
N VAL A 263 -15.17 -0.56 -19.57
CA VAL A 263 -14.92 0.27 -18.39
C VAL A 263 -15.84 -0.18 -17.27
N ILE A 264 -15.28 -0.49 -16.11
CA ILE A 264 -16.03 -0.89 -14.91
C ILE A 264 -16.69 0.35 -14.29
N ASP A 265 -17.88 0.18 -13.72
CA ASP A 265 -18.57 1.22 -12.94
C ASP A 265 -17.90 1.42 -11.58
N TRP A 266 -16.68 1.98 -11.62
CA TRP A 266 -15.86 2.38 -10.50
C TRP A 266 -15.39 3.82 -10.76
N GLN A 267 -15.79 4.78 -9.94
CA GLN A 267 -15.49 6.19 -10.17
C GLN A 267 -15.19 6.90 -8.86
N THR A 268 -14.13 7.68 -8.86
CA THR A 268 -13.77 8.62 -7.80
C THR A 268 -13.52 10.01 -8.41
N ASP A 269 -13.88 11.04 -7.67
CA ASP A 269 -13.56 12.44 -7.93
C ASP A 269 -12.30 12.92 -7.17
N ARG A 270 -11.71 12.05 -6.36
CA ARG A 270 -10.58 12.40 -5.51
C ARG A 270 -9.31 12.80 -6.29
N PHE A 271 -9.17 12.36 -7.53
CA PHE A 271 -8.11 12.78 -8.45
C PHE A 271 -8.53 13.92 -9.39
N ASP A 272 -9.77 14.42 -9.28
CA ASP A 272 -10.22 15.61 -9.99
C ASP A 272 -9.78 16.86 -9.23
N ASP A 273 -8.92 17.65 -9.82
CA ASP A 273 -8.39 18.87 -9.22
C ASP A 273 -8.95 20.16 -9.85
N ARG A 274 -9.91 20.03 -10.80
CA ARG A 274 -10.50 21.19 -11.52
C ARG A 274 -11.48 22.01 -10.72
N ASP A 275 -12.15 21.44 -9.72
CA ASP A 275 -13.47 21.91 -9.30
C ASP A 275 -13.50 22.86 -8.09
N LEU A 276 -12.41 23.46 -7.66
CA LEU A 276 -12.47 24.36 -6.51
C LEU A 276 -11.72 25.70 -6.68
N GLY A 277 -11.36 26.08 -7.89
CA GLY A 277 -10.63 27.34 -8.13
C GLY A 277 -9.25 27.40 -7.48
N GLN A 278 -8.81 26.29 -6.89
CA GLN A 278 -7.50 26.10 -6.29
C GLN A 278 -6.99 24.71 -6.70
N SER A 279 -5.91 24.67 -7.43
CA SER A 279 -5.22 23.42 -7.77
C SER A 279 -4.87 22.67 -6.48
N ARG A 280 -5.36 21.45 -6.33
CA ARG A 280 -5.05 20.59 -5.17
C ARG A 280 -3.64 20.01 -5.24
N CYS A 281 -3.10 19.89 -6.45
CA CYS A 281 -1.75 19.44 -6.75
C CYS A 281 -1.07 20.46 -7.66
N ALA A 282 0.26 20.51 -7.66
CA ALA A 282 0.99 21.45 -8.50
C ALA A 282 0.73 21.21 -9.99
N SER A 283 0.52 22.28 -10.74
CA SER A 283 0.30 22.22 -12.19
C SER A 283 1.54 21.80 -12.99
N ALA A 284 2.71 21.72 -12.36
CA ALA A 284 3.93 21.24 -13.00
C ALA A 284 3.87 19.73 -13.35
N PHE A 285 2.99 18.96 -12.72
CA PHE A 285 2.82 17.54 -12.97
C PHE A 285 1.55 17.32 -13.80
N ASP A 286 1.67 16.76 -14.98
CA ASP A 286 0.55 16.47 -15.87
C ASP A 286 -0.23 15.20 -15.46
N SER A 287 0.41 14.27 -14.73
CA SER A 287 -0.17 13.06 -14.14
C SER A 287 0.30 12.88 -12.70
N HIS A 288 -0.57 12.43 -11.82
CA HIS A 288 -0.24 12.13 -10.42
C HIS A 288 0.06 10.65 -10.16
N PRO A 289 -0.69 9.67 -10.69
CA PRO A 289 -0.36 8.26 -10.55
C PRO A 289 1.07 7.98 -11.03
N ARG A 290 1.79 7.17 -10.24
CA ARG A 290 3.15 6.72 -10.58
C ARG A 290 3.26 5.21 -10.64
N ASP A 291 2.65 4.52 -9.66
CA ASP A 291 2.62 3.06 -9.65
C ASP A 291 1.36 2.57 -8.98
N VAL A 292 0.95 1.35 -9.32
CA VAL A 292 -0.21 0.67 -8.77
C VAL A 292 0.09 -0.82 -8.60
N ASP A 293 -0.29 -1.38 -7.47
CA ASP A 293 -0.24 -2.81 -7.24
C ASP A 293 -1.55 -3.32 -6.64
N VAL A 294 -1.88 -4.59 -6.90
CA VAL A 294 -3.08 -5.26 -6.43
C VAL A 294 -2.69 -6.28 -5.36
N SER A 295 -3.48 -6.35 -4.28
CA SER A 295 -3.26 -7.31 -3.20
C SER A 295 -3.26 -8.77 -3.71
N PRO A 296 -2.52 -9.69 -3.06
CA PRO A 296 -2.44 -11.09 -3.48
C PRO A 296 -3.80 -11.80 -3.55
N ASP A 297 -4.78 -11.38 -2.76
CA ASP A 297 -6.16 -11.89 -2.77
C ASP A 297 -7.08 -11.16 -3.76
N GLY A 298 -6.58 -10.12 -4.44
CA GLY A 298 -7.34 -9.31 -5.39
C GLY A 298 -8.37 -8.36 -4.76
N ALA A 299 -8.45 -8.30 -3.43
CA ALA A 299 -9.49 -7.55 -2.74
C ALA A 299 -9.34 -6.03 -2.89
N TYR A 300 -8.13 -5.53 -2.99
CA TYR A 300 -7.84 -4.10 -3.09
C TYR A 300 -6.61 -3.83 -3.94
N PHE A 301 -6.46 -2.58 -4.33
CA PHE A 301 -5.22 -2.06 -4.91
C PHE A 301 -4.73 -0.84 -4.11
N VAL A 302 -3.45 -0.58 -4.21
CA VAL A 302 -2.83 0.64 -3.68
C VAL A 302 -2.24 1.43 -4.84
N MET A 303 -2.60 2.71 -4.90
CA MET A 303 -2.06 3.69 -5.84
C MET A 303 -1.12 4.62 -5.11
N VAL A 304 0.08 4.82 -5.66
CA VAL A 304 1.04 5.83 -5.19
C VAL A 304 1.15 6.98 -6.17
N THR A 305 1.41 8.19 -5.64
CA THR A 305 1.33 9.41 -6.46
C THR A 305 2.48 10.39 -6.19
N THR A 306 2.65 11.26 -7.16
CA THR A 306 3.42 12.51 -7.09
C THR A 306 2.50 13.70 -7.12
N GLY A 307 3.00 14.93 -7.15
CA GLY A 307 2.21 16.10 -7.49
C GLY A 307 2.43 17.34 -6.66
N ALA A 308 3.43 17.36 -5.78
CA ALA A 308 3.74 18.49 -4.90
C ALA A 308 2.48 19.00 -4.19
N TYR A 309 2.11 18.34 -3.10
CA TYR A 309 0.94 18.62 -2.29
C TYR A 309 0.81 20.11 -1.93
N THR A 310 -0.16 20.78 -2.48
CA THR A 310 -0.33 22.23 -2.28
C THR A 310 -1.51 22.59 -1.40
N SER A 311 -2.52 21.73 -1.22
CA SER A 311 -3.65 22.00 -0.33
C SER A 311 -4.71 20.87 -0.25
N ARG A 312 -5.43 20.85 0.86
CA ARG A 312 -6.82 20.38 1.05
C ARG A 312 -7.16 18.96 0.62
N GLY A 313 -6.53 17.95 1.23
CA GLY A 313 -7.01 16.57 1.07
C GLY A 313 -6.83 16.01 -0.34
N SER A 314 -5.91 16.58 -1.12
CA SER A 314 -5.54 16.10 -2.43
C SER A 314 -4.87 14.72 -2.34
N LEU A 315 -4.98 13.94 -3.41
CA LEU A 315 -4.28 12.67 -3.54
C LEU A 315 -2.94 12.80 -4.27
N CYS A 316 -2.20 13.87 -4.00
CA CYS A 316 -0.83 14.07 -4.45
C CYS A 316 0.15 13.68 -3.36
N ASP A 317 1.27 13.06 -3.75
CA ASP A 317 2.33 12.64 -2.81
C ASP A 317 1.78 11.77 -1.68
N ILE A 318 0.99 10.74 -2.07
CA ILE A 318 0.30 9.84 -1.15
C ILE A 318 0.43 8.37 -1.58
N ALA A 319 0.16 7.48 -0.63
CA ALA A 319 -0.30 6.12 -0.88
C ALA A 319 -1.78 6.00 -0.50
N SER A 320 -2.59 5.36 -1.33
CA SER A 320 -4.03 5.21 -1.07
C SER A 320 -4.53 3.81 -1.44
N ARG A 321 -5.32 3.22 -0.53
CA ARG A 321 -5.96 1.91 -0.74
C ARG A 321 -7.38 2.08 -1.26
N TRP A 322 -7.74 1.26 -2.24
CA TRP A 322 -9.03 1.23 -2.89
C TRP A 322 -9.54 -0.20 -3.03
N GLU A 323 -10.80 -0.43 -2.72
CA GLU A 323 -11.41 -1.75 -2.84
C GLU A 323 -11.77 -2.07 -4.31
N THR A 324 -11.28 -3.19 -4.84
CA THR A 324 -11.50 -3.59 -6.24
C THR A 324 -12.96 -3.92 -6.54
N SER A 325 -13.70 -4.39 -5.54
CA SER A 325 -15.13 -4.73 -5.65
C SER A 325 -16.07 -3.54 -5.52
N ALA A 326 -15.59 -2.35 -5.12
CA ALA A 326 -16.42 -1.15 -5.02
C ALA A 326 -17.03 -0.77 -6.37
N ARG A 327 -18.24 -0.23 -6.38
CA ARG A 327 -18.96 0.18 -7.59
C ARG A 327 -19.69 1.49 -7.36
N GLY A 328 -19.97 2.22 -8.48
CA GLY A 328 -20.66 3.51 -8.48
C GLY A 328 -19.69 4.69 -8.47
N SER A 329 -20.22 5.87 -8.18
CA SER A 329 -19.52 7.15 -8.21
C SER A 329 -19.21 7.68 -6.82
N GLY A 330 -18.27 8.63 -6.72
CA GLY A 330 -17.90 9.28 -5.46
C GLY A 330 -17.16 8.36 -4.48
N LEU A 331 -16.55 7.28 -5.00
CA LEU A 331 -15.82 6.32 -4.18
C LEU A 331 -14.67 7.00 -3.44
N GLN A 332 -14.48 6.59 -2.18
CA GLN A 332 -13.43 7.09 -1.30
C GLN A 332 -12.40 5.99 -1.04
N PRO A 333 -11.13 6.36 -0.84
CA PRO A 333 -10.13 5.38 -0.43
C PRO A 333 -10.42 4.85 0.98
N THR A 334 -10.08 3.59 1.21
CA THR A 334 -10.18 2.99 2.55
C THR A 334 -9.26 3.71 3.53
N TRP A 335 -8.04 4.02 3.08
CA TRP A 335 -7.09 4.86 3.80
C TRP A 335 -6.21 5.64 2.82
N VAL A 336 -5.63 6.73 3.33
CA VAL A 336 -4.60 7.52 2.66
C VAL A 336 -3.47 7.76 3.64
N ASP A 337 -2.24 7.45 3.24
CA ASP A 337 -1.04 7.91 3.93
C ASP A 337 -0.41 9.09 3.16
N TYR A 338 -0.09 10.15 3.86
CA TYR A 338 0.46 11.37 3.30
C TYR A 338 1.95 11.49 3.65
N SER A 339 2.78 11.77 2.65
CA SER A 339 4.19 12.10 2.86
C SER A 339 4.44 13.55 3.32
N GLY A 340 3.46 14.43 3.11
CA GLY A 340 3.58 15.87 3.34
C GLY A 340 4.23 16.65 2.20
N GLY A 341 4.24 16.12 0.98
CA GLY A 341 4.70 16.80 -0.23
C GLY A 341 5.94 16.21 -0.89
N ASP A 342 6.29 14.99 -0.53
CA ASP A 342 7.34 14.20 -1.16
C ASP A 342 6.73 13.04 -1.96
N SER A 343 7.14 12.83 -3.20
CA SER A 343 6.53 11.84 -4.10
C SER A 343 6.82 10.40 -3.70
N PHE A 344 5.84 9.52 -3.96
CA PHE A 344 6.03 8.09 -4.08
C PHE A 344 6.09 7.67 -5.56
N THR A 345 6.92 6.69 -5.87
CA THR A 345 7.22 6.27 -7.24
C THR A 345 7.09 4.77 -7.47
N ALA A 346 7.02 3.96 -6.41
CA ALA A 346 6.87 2.51 -6.50
C ALA A 346 6.03 1.97 -5.35
N VAL A 347 5.30 0.88 -5.59
CA VAL A 347 4.53 0.14 -4.58
C VAL A 347 4.58 -1.37 -4.84
N ALA A 348 4.64 -2.17 -3.76
CA ALA A 348 4.48 -3.62 -3.80
C ALA A 348 3.69 -4.12 -2.59
N ILE A 349 2.71 -4.99 -2.82
CA ILE A 349 1.82 -5.51 -1.78
C ILE A 349 2.13 -6.99 -1.54
N THR A 350 2.55 -7.35 -0.33
CA THR A 350 2.88 -8.74 0.01
C THR A 350 1.85 -9.45 0.88
N GLY A 351 0.77 -8.77 1.28
CA GLY A 351 -0.20 -9.28 2.25
C GLY A 351 0.15 -8.86 3.68
N ALA A 352 1.37 -9.12 4.15
CA ALA A 352 1.85 -8.65 5.45
C ALA A 352 2.08 -7.13 5.48
N ALA A 353 2.47 -6.53 4.36
CA ALA A 353 2.77 -5.11 4.25
C ALA A 353 2.47 -4.56 2.85
N VAL A 354 2.28 -3.26 2.78
CA VAL A 354 2.34 -2.46 1.55
C VAL A 354 3.67 -1.70 1.58
N TYR A 355 4.63 -2.13 0.77
CA TYR A 355 5.90 -1.43 0.62
C TYR A 355 5.76 -0.29 -0.35
N VAL A 356 6.23 0.89 0.04
CA VAL A 356 6.22 2.10 -0.79
C VAL A 356 7.63 2.67 -0.93
N GLY A 357 7.93 3.16 -2.11
CA GLY A 357 9.20 3.78 -2.44
C GLY A 357 9.02 5.15 -3.07
N GLY A 358 9.98 6.04 -2.82
CA GLY A 358 9.95 7.41 -3.35
C GLY A 358 11.10 8.22 -2.80
N HIS A 359 10.87 9.52 -2.56
CA HIS A 359 11.84 10.39 -1.86
C HIS A 359 11.24 10.99 -0.59
N SER A 360 10.32 10.28 0.06
CA SER A 360 9.67 10.69 1.31
C SER A 360 10.68 10.93 2.43
N ARG A 361 10.36 11.86 3.31
CA ARG A 361 11.00 12.08 4.62
C ARG A 361 10.10 11.59 5.75
N TRP A 362 8.80 11.75 5.56
CA TRP A 362 7.77 11.52 6.55
C TRP A 362 6.63 10.70 5.96
N LEU A 363 5.95 9.97 6.83
CA LEU A 363 4.65 9.33 6.59
C LEU A 363 3.67 9.74 7.67
N ASN A 364 2.38 9.44 7.50
CA ASN A 364 1.30 9.90 8.36
C ASN A 364 1.34 11.44 8.55
N ASN A 365 1.75 12.16 7.50
CA ASN A 365 2.01 13.60 7.52
C ASN A 365 1.04 14.38 6.59
N PRO A 366 -0.18 14.70 7.05
CA PRO A 366 -1.15 15.42 6.25
C PRO A 366 -0.85 16.91 6.10
N LYS A 367 0.18 17.42 6.80
CA LYS A 367 0.59 18.81 6.70
C LYS A 367 1.56 19.00 5.55
N SER A 368 1.22 19.88 4.63
CA SER A 368 2.16 20.47 3.67
C SER A 368 2.07 21.99 3.76
N ASP A 369 3.18 22.66 3.66
CA ASP A 369 3.24 24.12 3.54
C ASP A 369 3.38 24.59 2.09
N GLY A 370 3.24 23.68 1.11
CA GLY A 370 3.37 23.98 -0.31
C GLY A 370 4.80 24.23 -0.77
N SER A 371 5.77 24.11 0.11
CA SER A 371 7.19 24.17 -0.24
C SER A 371 7.80 22.77 -0.14
N ASN A 372 8.53 22.35 -1.15
CA ASN A 372 9.36 21.14 -1.12
C ASN A 372 10.46 21.18 -0.03
N GLN A 373 10.39 22.13 0.87
CA GLN A 373 11.45 22.47 1.81
C GLN A 373 11.01 22.40 3.26
N SER A 374 9.77 21.98 3.56
CA SER A 374 9.37 21.83 4.96
C SER A 374 10.18 20.70 5.61
N ALA A 375 11.27 21.08 6.25
CA ALA A 375 12.02 20.20 7.13
C ALA A 375 11.24 19.89 8.43
N THR A 376 10.06 20.50 8.62
CA THR A 376 9.28 20.38 9.83
C THR A 376 8.12 19.40 9.61
N PRO A 377 8.10 18.27 10.33
CA PRO A 377 7.02 17.31 10.25
C PRO A 377 5.72 17.90 10.77
N GLY A 378 4.61 17.51 10.18
CA GLY A 378 3.27 17.80 10.70
C GLY A 378 2.92 16.95 11.93
N PRO A 379 1.80 17.29 12.61
CA PRO A 379 1.34 16.53 13.76
C PRO A 379 1.08 15.05 13.42
N GLY A 380 1.58 14.13 14.22
CA GLY A 380 1.42 12.68 14.07
C GLY A 380 2.41 12.03 13.10
N SER A 381 3.23 12.80 12.40
CA SER A 381 4.16 12.27 11.39
C SER A 381 5.24 11.37 11.96
N VAL A 382 5.65 10.42 11.14
CA VAL A 382 6.67 9.41 11.45
C VAL A 382 7.77 9.49 10.40
N THR A 383 9.03 9.52 10.83
CA THR A 383 10.17 9.51 9.92
C THR A 383 10.26 8.19 9.18
N ARG A 384 10.23 8.25 7.83
CA ARG A 384 10.43 7.12 6.92
C ARG A 384 11.07 7.65 5.64
N GLU A 385 12.37 7.45 5.51
CA GLU A 385 13.11 8.07 4.43
C GLU A 385 13.28 7.19 3.21
N GLY A 386 12.70 7.62 2.10
CA GLY A 386 12.85 7.06 0.77
C GLY A 386 12.14 5.74 0.53
N ILE A 387 12.01 4.87 1.54
CA ILE A 387 11.25 3.61 1.49
C ILE A 387 10.57 3.34 2.84
N ALA A 388 9.44 2.65 2.80
CA ALA A 388 8.68 2.30 3.99
C ALA A 388 7.79 1.08 3.78
N ALA A 389 7.32 0.49 4.88
CA ALA A 389 6.22 -0.45 4.90
C ALA A 389 5.02 0.19 5.59
N LEU A 390 3.82 0.02 5.01
CA LEU A 390 2.54 0.45 5.56
C LEU A 390 1.71 -0.77 5.96
N ASP A 391 0.95 -0.62 7.01
CA ASP A 391 -0.05 -1.61 7.42
C ASP A 391 -1.18 -1.70 6.39
N PRO A 392 -1.47 -2.88 5.82
CA PRO A 392 -2.48 -3.00 4.77
C PRO A 392 -3.88 -2.57 5.19
N ALA A 393 -4.23 -2.70 6.47
CA ALA A 393 -5.57 -2.38 6.97
C ALA A 393 -5.77 -0.90 7.26
N SER A 394 -4.73 -0.22 7.74
CA SER A 394 -4.80 1.17 8.22
C SER A 394 -4.02 2.18 7.39
N GLY A 395 -3.08 1.75 6.57
CA GLY A 395 -2.14 2.62 5.86
C GLY A 395 -1.11 3.28 6.75
N LEU A 396 -1.06 2.96 8.05
CA LEU A 396 -0.08 3.54 8.95
C LEU A 396 1.31 2.93 8.76
N PRO A 397 2.38 3.71 8.97
CA PRO A 397 3.74 3.22 8.86
C PRO A 397 4.02 2.10 9.86
N LEU A 398 4.43 0.95 9.33
CA LEU A 398 4.97 -0.16 10.09
C LEU A 398 6.38 0.16 10.61
N PRO A 399 6.92 -0.60 11.58
CA PRO A 399 8.24 -0.31 12.15
C PRO A 399 9.41 -0.56 11.19
N TRP A 400 9.20 -1.21 10.07
CA TRP A 400 10.22 -1.40 9.05
C TRP A 400 10.72 -0.05 8.52
N ASN A 401 11.97 0.29 8.82
CA ASN A 401 12.58 1.58 8.56
C ASN A 401 14.07 1.45 8.25
N PRO A 402 14.43 0.83 7.13
CA PRO A 402 15.83 0.74 6.74
C PRO A 402 16.41 2.12 6.39
N GLY A 403 15.57 3.04 5.92
CA GLY A 403 15.99 4.32 5.42
C GLY A 403 16.76 4.24 4.10
N ARG A 404 16.67 5.27 3.30
CA ARG A 404 17.39 5.41 2.04
C ARG A 404 17.74 6.86 1.79
N GLU A 405 18.89 7.12 1.20
CA GLU A 405 19.23 8.44 0.64
C GLU A 405 18.10 8.90 -0.30
N ARG A 406 17.68 10.16 -0.21
CA ARG A 406 16.46 10.62 -0.91
C ARG A 406 16.53 10.47 -2.41
N GLY A 407 17.54 11.04 -3.08
CA GLY A 407 17.62 11.06 -4.54
C GLY A 407 16.34 11.58 -5.22
N GLU A 408 16.02 11.03 -6.37
CA GLU A 408 14.74 11.23 -7.05
C GLU A 408 13.68 10.22 -6.58
N GLY A 409 14.12 8.99 -6.21
CA GLY A 409 13.19 8.01 -5.67
C GLY A 409 13.67 6.55 -5.72
N ALA A 410 12.94 5.66 -5.04
CA ALA A 410 12.95 4.25 -5.33
C ALA A 410 11.91 3.99 -6.42
N TRP A 411 12.36 3.48 -7.58
CA TRP A 411 11.55 3.37 -8.78
C TRP A 411 11.00 1.98 -9.04
N ALA A 412 11.56 0.96 -8.39
CA ALA A 412 11.11 -0.41 -8.52
C ALA A 412 11.13 -1.12 -7.16
N ILE A 413 10.08 -1.84 -6.85
CA ILE A 413 10.00 -2.73 -5.69
C ILE A 413 9.41 -4.06 -6.19
N ALA A 414 10.10 -5.18 -5.90
CA ALA A 414 9.63 -6.49 -6.31
C ALA A 414 9.84 -7.52 -5.20
N SER A 415 8.78 -8.23 -4.79
CA SER A 415 8.88 -9.30 -3.81
C SER A 415 9.19 -10.65 -4.47
N THR A 416 9.96 -11.46 -3.76
CA THR A 416 10.26 -12.87 -4.07
C THR A 416 9.95 -13.71 -2.84
N PRO A 417 9.86 -15.04 -2.92
CA PRO A 417 9.69 -15.88 -1.74
C PRO A 417 10.76 -15.67 -0.66
N ASP A 418 11.95 -15.18 -1.05
CA ASP A 418 13.09 -15.00 -0.15
C ASP A 418 13.22 -13.58 0.41
N GLY A 419 12.48 -12.60 -0.14
CA GLY A 419 12.55 -11.20 0.31
C GLY A 419 12.10 -10.16 -0.72
N LEU A 420 12.59 -8.94 -0.55
CA LEU A 420 12.20 -7.76 -1.30
C LEU A 420 13.38 -7.13 -2.01
N TRP A 421 13.28 -6.94 -3.32
CA TRP A 421 14.24 -6.19 -4.13
C TRP A 421 13.78 -4.74 -4.27
N VAL A 422 14.71 -3.80 -4.14
CA VAL A 422 14.46 -2.36 -4.27
C VAL A 422 15.46 -1.76 -5.26
N GLY A 423 14.94 -1.11 -6.29
CA GLY A 423 15.67 -0.36 -7.29
C GLY A 423 15.50 1.15 -7.12
N SER A 424 16.58 1.92 -7.25
CA SER A 424 16.59 3.36 -7.00
C SER A 424 17.58 4.10 -7.91
N ASP A 425 17.79 5.38 -7.61
CA ASP A 425 18.83 6.23 -8.22
C ASP A 425 19.96 6.60 -7.26
N THR A 426 19.93 6.10 -6.01
CA THR A 426 20.87 6.47 -4.95
C THR A 426 21.77 5.31 -4.55
N ASP A 427 22.86 5.64 -3.83
CA ASP A 427 23.92 4.69 -3.52
C ASP A 427 23.86 4.12 -2.10
N LYS A 428 23.03 4.72 -1.22
CA LYS A 428 22.99 4.37 0.20
C LYS A 428 21.58 3.99 0.62
N ILE A 429 21.47 2.82 1.25
CA ILE A 429 20.24 2.26 1.76
C ILE A 429 20.57 1.39 2.98
N GLY A 430 19.69 1.37 3.99
CA GLY A 430 20.00 0.78 5.29
C GLY A 430 20.68 1.79 6.22
N GLY A 431 20.25 1.88 7.49
CA GLY A 431 20.85 2.75 8.50
C GLY A 431 20.78 4.26 8.22
N TRP A 432 20.04 4.71 7.20
CA TRP A 432 19.86 6.13 6.90
C TRP A 432 18.91 6.80 7.89
N THR A 433 19.29 7.92 8.51
CA THR A 433 18.54 8.58 9.59
C THR A 433 18.10 10.02 9.29
N GLY A 434 18.27 10.53 8.05
CA GLY A 434 17.88 11.89 7.64
C GLY A 434 18.85 13.01 8.02
N ALA A 435 19.61 12.83 9.05
CA ALA A 435 20.69 13.76 9.42
C ALA A 435 22.01 13.46 8.69
N GLY A 436 22.01 12.44 7.84
CA GLY A 436 23.18 11.89 7.20
C GLY A 436 23.38 10.42 7.52
N CYS A 437 24.48 9.89 7.07
CA CYS A 437 24.79 8.49 7.10
C CYS A 437 25.70 8.15 8.29
N GLU A 438 25.10 7.84 9.42
CA GLU A 438 25.83 7.18 10.50
C GLU A 438 25.52 5.69 10.45
N GLY A 439 26.43 4.89 9.84
CA GLY A 439 26.26 3.44 9.71
C GLY A 439 25.38 2.98 8.53
N CYS A 440 25.09 3.83 7.55
CA CYS A 440 24.36 3.39 6.37
C CYS A 440 25.23 2.53 5.45
N GLU A 441 24.56 1.60 4.77
CA GLU A 441 25.22 0.68 3.88
C GLU A 441 25.29 1.20 2.45
N PHE A 442 26.31 0.73 1.73
CA PHE A 442 26.56 1.12 0.36
C PHE A 442 25.98 0.08 -0.59
N HIS A 443 24.79 0.35 -1.11
CA HIS A 443 24.07 -0.46 -2.09
C HIS A 443 23.73 0.42 -3.30
N GLN A 444 24.64 0.50 -4.28
CA GLN A 444 24.44 1.36 -5.43
C GLN A 444 23.19 0.95 -6.22
N LYS A 445 22.10 1.70 -6.05
CA LYS A 445 20.84 1.68 -6.79
C LYS A 445 20.07 0.36 -6.76
N LEU A 446 20.61 -0.69 -6.14
CA LEU A 446 19.95 -2.00 -6.00
C LEU A 446 20.23 -2.60 -4.63
N ALA A 447 19.18 -2.97 -3.91
CA ALA A 447 19.27 -3.64 -2.61
C ALA A 447 18.29 -4.82 -2.54
N PHE A 448 18.66 -5.83 -1.76
CA PHE A 448 17.81 -6.97 -1.42
C PHE A 448 17.60 -7.02 0.09
N PHE A 449 16.35 -7.02 0.54
CA PHE A 449 15.96 -7.17 1.93
C PHE A 449 15.44 -8.59 2.16
N PRO A 450 16.15 -9.45 2.88
CA PRO A 450 15.74 -10.84 3.07
C PRO A 450 14.48 -10.96 3.94
N LEU A 451 13.65 -11.96 3.63
CA LEU A 451 12.50 -12.30 4.46
C LEU A 451 12.94 -12.89 5.81
N ALA A 452 14.07 -13.61 5.82
CA ALA A 452 14.70 -14.11 7.03
C ALA A 452 15.09 -12.95 7.96
N GLY A 453 14.71 -13.02 9.23
CA GLY A 453 14.92 -11.94 10.21
C GLY A 453 13.85 -10.84 10.19
N GLY A 454 12.84 -10.98 9.33
CA GLY A 454 11.69 -10.09 9.29
C GLY A 454 10.75 -10.26 10.49
N ALA A 455 9.94 -9.25 10.76
CA ALA A 455 9.01 -9.21 11.88
C ALA A 455 7.55 -9.43 11.43
N ALA A 456 6.76 -10.13 12.26
CA ALA A 456 5.33 -10.31 11.99
C ALA A 456 4.57 -8.97 12.07
N ALA A 457 3.70 -8.72 11.10
CA ALA A 457 2.75 -7.63 11.10
C ALA A 457 1.37 -8.16 11.55
N GLY A 458 1.20 -8.41 12.86
CA GLY A 458 -0.05 -8.97 13.39
C GLY A 458 -1.06 -7.89 13.74
N GLN A 459 -2.31 -8.03 13.26
CA GLN A 459 -3.44 -7.23 13.73
C GLN A 459 -4.25 -8.01 14.78
N PRO A 460 -4.61 -7.39 15.93
CA PRO A 460 -5.46 -8.02 16.90
C PRO A 460 -6.85 -8.31 16.33
N GLN A 461 -7.39 -9.48 16.68
CA GLN A 461 -8.74 -9.86 16.28
C GLN A 461 -9.81 -9.15 17.13
N PRO A 462 -11.03 -8.94 16.60
CA PRO A 462 -12.15 -8.41 17.35
C PRO A 462 -12.45 -9.26 18.60
N ILE A 463 -12.90 -8.61 19.67
CA ILE A 463 -13.29 -9.29 20.90
C ILE A 463 -14.64 -9.99 20.66
N GLY A 464 -14.65 -11.32 20.83
CA GLY A 464 -15.87 -12.12 20.78
C GLY A 464 -16.67 -12.04 22.09
N LEU A 465 -17.84 -12.67 22.11
CA LEU A 465 -18.63 -12.89 23.34
C LEU A 465 -18.62 -14.39 23.69
N PRO A 466 -18.58 -14.75 24.99
CA PRO A 466 -18.54 -13.87 26.16
C PRO A 466 -17.21 -13.16 26.32
N ALA A 467 -17.21 -11.97 26.93
CA ALA A 467 -16.04 -11.11 27.10
C ALA A 467 -15.89 -10.67 28.58
N GLU A 468 -14.70 -10.17 28.90
CA GLU A 468 -14.47 -9.45 30.15
C GLU A 468 -14.53 -7.95 29.89
N LEU A 469 -15.42 -7.24 30.58
CA LEU A 469 -15.52 -5.79 30.50
C LEU A 469 -14.82 -5.16 31.69
N LEU A 470 -14.02 -4.13 31.41
CA LEU A 470 -13.46 -3.25 32.43
C LEU A 470 -14.35 -2.02 32.60
N SER A 471 -14.68 -1.67 33.82
CA SER A 471 -15.36 -0.43 34.12
C SER A 471 -14.61 0.31 35.24
N VAL A 472 -14.60 1.64 35.12
CA VAL A 472 -14.06 2.51 36.17
C VAL A 472 -15.22 3.05 36.99
N GLY A 473 -15.13 2.92 38.28
CA GLY A 473 -16.11 3.42 39.23
C GLY A 473 -15.46 4.09 40.44
N PRO A 474 -16.26 4.62 41.38
CA PRO A 474 -15.74 5.25 42.61
C PRO A 474 -14.83 4.34 43.45
N ALA A 475 -14.98 3.01 43.31
CA ALA A 475 -14.16 2.00 43.97
C ALA A 475 -12.89 1.61 43.21
N GLY A 476 -12.58 2.26 42.08
CA GLY A 476 -11.46 1.95 41.19
C GLY A 476 -11.87 1.13 40.01
N LEU A 477 -10.89 0.40 39.41
CA LEU A 477 -11.08 -0.43 38.23
C LEU A 477 -11.73 -1.76 38.60
N VAL A 478 -12.79 -2.14 37.90
CA VAL A 478 -13.59 -3.34 38.14
C VAL A 478 -13.73 -4.15 36.88
N LYS A 479 -13.50 -5.44 36.96
CA LYS A 479 -13.71 -6.42 35.88
C LYS A 479 -15.05 -7.15 36.09
N ARG A 480 -15.79 -7.37 34.99
CA ARG A 480 -17.03 -8.16 34.98
C ARG A 480 -17.04 -9.06 33.73
N SER A 481 -17.55 -10.28 33.88
CA SER A 481 -17.92 -11.06 32.70
C SER A 481 -19.16 -10.45 32.01
N PHE A 482 -19.23 -10.59 30.69
CA PHE A 482 -20.35 -10.12 29.91
C PHE A 482 -20.63 -11.12 28.78
N ASP A 483 -21.87 -11.62 28.71
CA ASP A 483 -22.30 -12.60 27.69
C ASP A 483 -23.01 -11.99 26.47
N GLY A 484 -23.15 -10.67 26.46
CA GLY A 484 -23.89 -9.92 25.44
C GLY A 484 -25.24 -9.41 25.90
N ALA A 485 -25.73 -9.87 27.06
CA ALA A 485 -27.01 -9.48 27.65
C ALA A 485 -26.90 -9.14 29.16
N ALA A 486 -26.08 -9.87 29.91
CA ALA A 486 -25.96 -9.72 31.34
C ALA A 486 -24.52 -9.49 31.81
N LEU A 487 -24.35 -8.60 32.79
CA LEU A 487 -23.07 -8.35 33.46
C LEU A 487 -22.92 -9.27 34.68
N GLY A 488 -21.82 -9.97 34.80
CA GLY A 488 -21.45 -10.76 35.94
C GLY A 488 -21.10 -9.90 37.19
N ALA A 489 -20.83 -10.57 38.31
CA ALA A 489 -20.44 -9.90 39.55
C ALA A 489 -19.12 -9.09 39.35
N PRO A 490 -19.00 -7.92 40.00
CA PRO A 490 -17.80 -7.12 39.92
C PRO A 490 -16.63 -7.78 40.67
N VAL A 491 -15.48 -7.81 40.03
CA VAL A 491 -14.20 -8.21 40.61
C VAL A 491 -13.30 -6.98 40.62
N ALA A 492 -12.94 -6.49 41.81
CA ALA A 492 -12.03 -5.37 41.94
C ALA A 492 -10.64 -5.79 41.47
N LEU A 493 -10.03 -4.97 40.59
CA LEU A 493 -8.64 -5.12 40.17
C LEU A 493 -7.79 -4.23 41.07
N GLY A 494 -6.63 -4.76 41.52
CA GLY A 494 -5.67 -3.99 42.29
C GLY A 494 -5.23 -2.72 41.55
N ALA A 495 -4.78 -1.72 42.31
CA ALA A 495 -4.56 -0.35 41.88
C ALA A 495 -3.75 -0.20 40.58
N GLY A 496 -4.46 -0.05 39.49
CA GLY A 496 -3.94 0.56 38.26
C GLY A 496 -4.38 2.02 38.26
N GLY A 497 -3.57 2.93 38.74
CA GLY A 497 -3.80 4.35 38.68
C GLY A 497 -5.09 4.90 39.34
N ASP A 498 -5.23 6.23 39.29
CA ASP A 498 -6.44 6.94 39.76
C ASP A 498 -7.53 6.87 38.65
N GLY A 499 -8.49 5.95 38.84
CA GLY A 499 -9.56 5.73 37.88
C GLY A 499 -10.49 6.94 37.66
N SER A 500 -10.53 7.90 38.61
CA SER A 500 -11.35 9.12 38.46
C SER A 500 -10.85 10.02 37.28
N ARG A 501 -9.62 9.84 36.89
CA ARG A 501 -8.98 10.58 35.83
C ARG A 501 -9.14 9.95 34.45
N VAL A 502 -9.68 8.73 34.33
CA VAL A 502 -9.88 8.00 33.09
C VAL A 502 -11.01 8.64 32.28
N ARG A 503 -10.79 8.87 31.01
CA ARG A 503 -11.78 9.40 30.08
C ARG A 503 -12.26 8.33 29.06
N GLY A 504 -11.46 7.33 28.82
CA GLY A 504 -11.78 6.17 27.99
C GLY A 504 -10.63 5.20 28.00
N ALA A 505 -10.89 3.93 27.69
CA ALA A 505 -9.87 2.90 27.65
C ALA A 505 -10.19 1.83 26.61
N PHE A 506 -9.15 1.14 26.12
CA PHE A 506 -9.29 0.00 25.19
C PHE A 506 -8.14 -0.99 25.35
N TRP A 507 -8.39 -2.25 24.96
CA TRP A 507 -7.37 -3.29 24.93
C TRP A 507 -6.79 -3.42 23.52
N LEU A 508 -5.47 -3.57 23.44
CA LEU A 508 -4.79 -3.85 22.21
C LEU A 508 -3.47 -4.58 22.47
N GLY A 509 -3.31 -5.78 21.88
CA GLY A 509 -2.08 -6.54 21.97
C GLY A 509 -1.66 -6.95 23.40
N GLY A 510 -2.62 -7.21 24.28
CA GLY A 510 -2.36 -7.56 25.69
C GLY A 510 -2.04 -6.35 26.59
N LEU A 511 -2.15 -5.13 26.06
CA LEU A 511 -1.94 -3.88 26.78
C LEU A 511 -3.27 -3.15 26.96
N LEU A 512 -3.46 -2.52 28.13
CA LEU A 512 -4.55 -1.56 28.37
C LEU A 512 -4.09 -0.17 28.00
N TYR A 513 -4.79 0.49 27.09
CA TYR A 513 -4.61 1.90 26.76
C TYR A 513 -5.65 2.73 27.49
N GLU A 514 -5.23 3.83 28.12
CA GLU A 514 -6.05 4.68 28.96
C GLU A 514 -5.84 6.15 28.60
N GLY A 515 -6.91 6.81 28.13
CA GLY A 515 -6.95 8.26 27.97
C GLY A 515 -7.31 8.95 29.26
N ARG A 516 -6.62 10.04 29.61
CA ARG A 516 -6.75 10.76 30.87
C ARG A 516 -7.23 12.20 30.69
N ASP A 517 -7.78 12.75 31.78
CA ASP A 517 -8.28 14.12 31.87
C ASP A 517 -7.20 15.20 31.67
N ASP A 518 -5.93 14.85 31.79
CA ASP A 518 -4.80 15.73 31.51
C ASP A 518 -4.29 15.65 30.05
N GLY A 519 -5.01 14.94 29.18
CA GLY A 519 -4.72 14.81 27.76
C GLY A 519 -3.69 13.75 27.43
N ARG A 520 -3.17 13.00 28.40
CA ARG A 520 -2.23 11.91 28.15
C ARG A 520 -2.96 10.64 27.74
N LEU A 521 -2.36 9.87 26.83
CA LEU A 521 -2.68 8.48 26.56
C LEU A 521 -1.59 7.62 27.20
N LEU A 522 -1.96 6.77 28.14
CA LEU A 522 -1.06 5.83 28.80
C LEU A 522 -1.31 4.41 28.31
N ARG A 523 -0.31 3.55 28.36
CA ARG A 523 -0.45 2.10 28.18
C ARG A 523 0.10 1.34 29.37
N TRP A 524 -0.55 0.24 29.74
CA TRP A 524 -0.25 -0.59 30.89
C TRP A 524 -0.10 -2.04 30.45
N SER A 525 0.93 -2.73 30.92
CA SER A 525 0.95 -4.19 30.86
C SER A 525 0.00 -4.78 31.93
N TYR A 526 -0.57 -5.95 31.63
CA TYR A 526 -1.48 -6.65 32.53
C TYR A 526 -1.23 -8.15 32.46
N ASP A 527 -0.99 -8.80 33.60
CA ASP A 527 -0.67 -10.24 33.70
C ASP A 527 -1.90 -11.13 33.93
N GLY A 528 -3.10 -10.57 33.89
CA GLY A 528 -4.36 -11.24 34.23
C GLY A 528 -4.87 -10.94 35.67
N THR A 529 -4.01 -10.38 36.51
CA THR A 529 -4.30 -10.07 37.94
C THR A 529 -3.86 -8.68 38.35
N THR A 530 -2.69 -8.23 37.90
CA THR A 530 -2.07 -6.96 38.27
C THR A 530 -1.62 -6.15 37.07
N PHE A 531 -1.66 -4.82 37.23
CA PHE A 531 -1.10 -3.89 36.25
C PHE A 531 0.37 -3.62 36.56
N GLY A 532 1.20 -3.63 35.50
CA GLY A 532 2.58 -3.20 35.59
C GLY A 532 2.72 -1.67 35.58
N ASN A 533 3.90 -1.18 35.26
CA ASN A 533 4.14 0.26 35.10
C ASN A 533 3.45 0.80 33.84
N SER A 534 2.95 2.05 33.95
CA SER A 534 2.43 2.75 32.78
C SER A 534 3.53 3.42 31.98
N GLU A 535 3.34 3.44 30.68
CA GLU A 535 4.16 4.23 29.74
C GLU A 535 3.25 5.25 29.05
N GLN A 536 3.76 6.46 28.83
CA GLN A 536 3.05 7.45 28.04
C GLN A 536 3.26 7.18 26.55
N VAL A 537 2.15 7.11 25.79
CA VAL A 537 2.17 7.03 24.33
C VAL A 537 2.56 8.40 23.77
N ASP A 538 3.57 8.44 22.93
CA ASP A 538 3.95 9.65 22.19
C ASP A 538 2.90 9.94 21.10
N LEU A 539 2.13 11.00 21.29
CA LEU A 539 1.13 11.46 20.31
C LEU A 539 1.75 12.31 19.17
N ARG A 540 3.08 12.43 19.13
CA ARG A 540 3.86 13.09 18.06
C ARG A 540 3.30 14.46 17.69
N GLY A 541 3.01 15.28 18.69
CA GLY A 541 2.52 16.65 18.52
C GLY A 541 1.10 16.77 17.96
N LEU A 542 0.28 15.72 18.01
CA LEU A 542 -1.14 15.83 17.70
C LEU A 542 -1.81 16.88 18.61
N PRO A 543 -2.54 17.87 18.05
CA PRO A 543 -3.26 18.86 18.84
C PRO A 543 -4.24 18.22 19.82
N ALA A 544 -4.39 18.82 21.00
CA ALA A 544 -5.36 18.41 22.03
C ALA A 544 -6.81 18.78 21.67
N SER A 545 -7.07 19.30 20.48
CA SER A 545 -8.41 19.58 19.94
C SER A 545 -8.45 19.26 18.46
N HIS A 546 -9.64 19.01 17.92
CA HIS A 546 -9.80 18.87 16.48
C HIS A 546 -9.44 20.17 15.77
N GLN A 547 -8.53 20.09 14.81
CA GLN A 547 -8.10 21.21 13.98
C GLN A 547 -8.14 20.80 12.51
N THR A 548 -8.41 21.74 11.62
CA THR A 548 -8.45 21.46 10.19
C THR A 548 -7.17 21.94 9.54
N TYR A 549 -6.41 21.02 8.98
CA TYR A 549 -5.27 21.28 8.11
C TYR A 549 -5.64 20.86 6.69
N ASN A 550 -5.66 21.81 5.76
CA ASN A 550 -5.89 21.51 4.35
C ASN A 550 -7.12 20.60 4.08
N ALA A 551 -8.25 20.88 4.75
CA ALA A 551 -9.49 20.11 4.74
C ALA A 551 -9.41 18.69 5.38
N ILE A 552 -8.31 18.34 6.03
CA ILE A 552 -8.16 17.15 6.84
C ILE A 552 -8.31 17.54 8.31
N VAL A 553 -9.20 16.88 9.03
CA VAL A 553 -9.31 17.09 10.48
C VAL A 553 -8.23 16.27 11.17
N VAL A 554 -7.44 16.92 12.01
CA VAL A 554 -6.39 16.29 12.83
C VAL A 554 -6.61 16.63 14.30
N GLY A 555 -5.81 16.02 15.19
CA GLY A 555 -5.85 16.27 16.63
C GLY A 555 -6.56 15.16 17.39
N PHE A 556 -6.16 14.97 18.63
CA PHE A 556 -6.73 13.96 19.52
C PHE A 556 -7.05 14.57 20.89
N PRO A 557 -8.30 14.99 21.13
CA PRO A 557 -8.75 15.63 22.37
C PRO A 557 -8.96 14.57 23.47
N VAL A 558 -7.90 13.92 23.91
CA VAL A 558 -7.94 12.82 24.88
C VAL A 558 -8.63 13.22 26.17
N ALA A 559 -8.46 14.47 26.63
CA ALA A 559 -9.08 14.97 27.85
C ALA A 559 -10.61 15.08 27.77
N ASP A 560 -11.17 15.26 26.57
CA ASP A 560 -12.60 15.47 26.31
C ASP A 560 -13.32 14.17 25.88
N VAL A 561 -12.58 13.06 25.78
CA VAL A 561 -13.14 11.76 25.42
C VAL A 561 -14.11 11.29 26.49
N THR A 562 -15.24 10.70 26.08
CA THR A 562 -16.26 10.12 26.97
C THR A 562 -16.37 8.61 26.84
N GLY A 563 -15.75 8.00 25.83
CA GLY A 563 -15.65 6.57 25.63
C GLY A 563 -14.73 6.25 24.46
N MET A 564 -14.03 5.12 24.54
CA MET A 564 -13.16 4.60 23.47
C MET A 564 -13.30 3.09 23.33
N PHE A 565 -13.16 2.59 22.12
CA PHE A 565 -12.89 1.18 21.84
C PHE A 565 -12.02 1.03 20.58
N TYR A 566 -11.37 -0.12 20.48
CA TYR A 566 -10.56 -0.47 19.31
C TYR A 566 -11.21 -1.60 18.52
N ASP A 567 -11.24 -1.47 17.20
CA ASP A 567 -11.66 -2.52 16.28
C ASP A 567 -10.83 -2.47 14.98
N ARG A 568 -10.15 -3.56 14.67
CA ARG A 568 -9.45 -3.80 13.39
C ARG A 568 -8.67 -2.59 12.85
N GLY A 569 -7.70 -2.09 13.60
CA GLY A 569 -6.84 -0.97 13.19
C GLY A 569 -7.44 0.42 13.44
N ARG A 570 -8.67 0.51 13.96
CA ARG A 570 -9.37 1.77 14.20
C ARG A 570 -9.63 1.99 15.69
N LEU A 571 -9.26 3.14 16.17
CA LEU A 571 -9.61 3.62 17.51
C LEU A 571 -10.83 4.53 17.37
N TYR A 572 -11.96 4.07 17.90
CA TYR A 572 -13.22 4.82 17.95
C TYR A 572 -13.33 5.58 19.27
N TYR A 573 -13.88 6.79 19.22
CA TYR A 573 -14.08 7.61 20.41
C TYR A 573 -15.22 8.61 20.25
N THR A 574 -15.80 9.00 21.38
CA THR A 574 -16.82 10.05 21.51
C THR A 574 -16.29 11.20 22.34
N LEU A 575 -16.84 12.39 22.15
CA LEU A 575 -16.47 13.61 22.86
C LEU A 575 -17.66 14.18 23.63
N ALA A 576 -17.39 14.82 24.74
CA ALA A 576 -18.41 15.42 25.58
C ALA A 576 -19.26 16.42 24.79
N GLY A 577 -20.58 16.20 24.74
CA GLY A 577 -21.55 17.09 24.07
C GLY A 577 -21.51 17.03 22.53
N ASP A 578 -20.69 16.19 21.91
CA ASP A 578 -20.65 16.02 20.45
C ASP A 578 -21.46 14.79 20.03
N ARG A 579 -22.32 14.95 19.04
CA ARG A 579 -23.21 13.89 18.56
C ARG A 579 -22.52 12.82 17.72
N ARG A 580 -21.25 13.00 17.35
CA ARG A 580 -20.50 12.15 16.42
C ARG A 580 -19.75 11.04 17.15
N LEU A 581 -19.70 9.86 16.53
CA LEU A 581 -18.72 8.83 16.78
C LEU A 581 -17.56 9.03 15.81
N TYR A 582 -16.41 9.36 16.35
CA TYR A 582 -15.18 9.54 15.61
C TYR A 582 -14.38 8.27 15.56
N TYR A 583 -13.52 8.13 14.56
CA TYR A 583 -12.44 7.16 14.57
C TYR A 583 -11.17 7.73 13.96
N ARG A 584 -10.07 7.07 14.27
CA ARG A 584 -8.77 7.24 13.64
C ARG A 584 -8.10 5.89 13.50
N TYR A 585 -7.18 5.76 12.59
CA TYR A 585 -6.33 4.58 12.56
C TYR A 585 -5.36 4.61 13.74
N PHE A 586 -5.04 3.43 14.28
CA PHE A 586 -4.16 3.29 15.42
C PHE A 586 -3.39 1.97 15.28
N LEU A 587 -2.06 2.05 15.25
CA LEU A 587 -1.18 0.92 15.12
C LEU A 587 -0.32 0.77 16.37
N SER A 588 -0.37 -0.41 16.98
CA SER A 588 0.50 -0.82 18.07
C SER A 588 0.81 -2.30 17.92
N GLN A 589 2.05 -2.66 18.15
CA GLN A 589 2.47 -4.06 18.15
C GLN A 589 3.07 -4.42 19.51
N PRO A 590 2.83 -5.64 20.04
CA PRO A 590 3.20 -6.02 21.40
C PRO A 590 4.69 -5.90 21.73
N ASN A 591 5.55 -6.08 20.73
CA ASN A 591 7.01 -6.09 20.90
C ASN A 591 7.69 -4.82 20.36
N ILE A 592 6.92 -3.78 20.04
CA ILE A 592 7.43 -2.57 19.43
C ILE A 592 7.06 -1.38 20.32
N ALA A 593 8.07 -0.65 20.77
CA ALA A 593 7.90 0.56 21.56
C ALA A 593 7.12 1.65 20.79
N ASP A 594 7.08 1.56 19.46
CA ASP A 594 6.54 2.60 18.59
C ASP A 594 5.04 2.39 18.34
N VAL A 595 4.23 3.26 18.94
CA VAL A 595 2.80 3.37 18.67
C VAL A 595 2.61 4.47 17.63
N VAL A 596 1.89 4.17 16.54
CA VAL A 596 1.54 5.16 15.54
C VAL A 596 0.06 5.51 15.64
N VAL A 597 -0.22 6.76 15.99
CA VAL A 597 -1.58 7.30 16.05
C VAL A 597 -1.85 8.02 14.73
N GLY A 598 -2.83 7.54 13.97
CA GLY A 598 -3.21 8.14 12.70
C GLY A 598 -3.56 9.62 12.89
N SER A 599 -2.97 10.49 12.08
CA SER A 599 -3.17 11.94 12.21
C SER A 599 -4.58 12.37 11.84
N GLN A 600 -5.22 11.69 10.89
CA GLN A 600 -6.57 12.01 10.44
C GLN A 600 -7.65 11.58 11.44
N VAL A 601 -8.66 12.43 11.57
CA VAL A 601 -9.92 12.15 12.27
C VAL A 601 -11.02 11.93 11.26
N LEU A 602 -11.75 10.85 11.41
CA LEU A 602 -12.83 10.44 10.52
C LEU A 602 -14.11 10.25 11.33
N VAL A 603 -15.28 10.38 10.69
CA VAL A 603 -16.59 10.21 11.34
C VAL A 603 -17.19 8.87 10.93
N ALA A 604 -17.52 8.05 11.91
CA ALA A 604 -18.20 6.78 11.70
C ALA A 604 -19.73 6.91 11.74
N SER A 605 -20.26 7.84 12.54
CA SER A 605 -21.69 8.01 12.80
C SER A 605 -21.99 9.39 13.40
N GLY A 606 -23.24 9.84 13.36
CA GLY A 606 -23.71 11.12 13.93
C GLY A 606 -23.79 12.25 12.90
N GLU A 607 -23.37 12.01 11.64
CA GLU A 607 -23.60 12.95 10.53
C GLU A 607 -24.58 12.33 9.54
N GLY A 608 -25.86 12.77 9.59
CA GLY A 608 -26.88 12.31 8.67
C GLY A 608 -27.54 10.97 9.02
N ASP A 609 -27.14 10.33 10.12
CA ASP A 609 -27.83 9.20 10.73
C ASP A 609 -28.60 9.61 11.99
N ALA A 610 -29.43 8.72 12.52
CA ALA A 610 -30.31 9.00 13.67
C ALA A 610 -29.60 8.81 15.03
N LEU A 611 -28.31 8.51 15.07
CA LEU A 611 -27.57 8.25 16.29
C LEU A 611 -27.08 9.56 16.94
N ASP A 612 -27.10 9.58 18.26
CA ASP A 612 -26.62 10.70 19.08
C ASP A 612 -25.67 10.16 20.16
N TRP A 613 -24.38 10.46 20.00
CA TRP A 613 -23.32 9.98 20.87
C TRP A 613 -22.94 10.97 21.98
N SER A 614 -23.65 12.11 22.09
CA SER A 614 -23.29 13.22 22.97
C SER A 614 -23.38 12.90 24.48
N ARG A 615 -24.09 11.80 24.85
CA ARG A 615 -24.34 11.40 26.23
C ARG A 615 -23.58 10.13 26.68
N VAL A 616 -22.67 9.66 25.85
CA VAL A 616 -21.86 8.46 26.15
C VAL A 616 -21.00 8.69 27.39
N GLN A 617 -20.98 7.71 28.29
CA GLN A 617 -20.20 7.70 29.54
C GLN A 617 -19.35 6.43 29.64
N GLY A 618 -18.75 6.00 28.56
CA GLY A 618 -17.98 4.78 28.41
C GLY A 618 -18.57 3.89 27.34
N MET A 619 -17.71 3.26 26.54
CA MET A 619 -18.13 2.36 25.49
C MET A 619 -17.15 1.23 25.26
N THR A 620 -17.62 0.16 24.64
CA THR A 620 -16.82 -0.96 24.18
C THR A 620 -17.45 -1.60 22.95
N ALA A 621 -16.69 -2.42 22.21
CA ALA A 621 -17.23 -3.26 21.15
C ALA A 621 -16.93 -4.72 21.42
N ALA A 622 -17.93 -5.58 21.27
CA ALA A 622 -17.80 -7.03 21.37
C ALA A 622 -18.91 -7.72 20.57
N GLY A 623 -18.63 -8.90 20.03
CA GLY A 623 -19.63 -9.73 19.35
C GLY A 623 -20.37 -9.05 18.20
N GLY A 624 -19.70 -8.13 17.47
CA GLY A 624 -20.31 -7.41 16.34
C GLY A 624 -21.29 -6.30 16.75
N ALA A 625 -21.18 -5.79 18.00
CA ALA A 625 -21.99 -4.67 18.49
C ALA A 625 -21.15 -3.68 19.28
N ILE A 626 -21.60 -2.42 19.33
CA ILE A 626 -21.11 -1.40 20.26
C ILE A 626 -22.06 -1.37 21.46
N PHE A 627 -21.49 -1.34 22.64
CA PHE A 627 -22.18 -1.16 23.93
C PHE A 627 -21.69 0.14 24.58
N TRP A 628 -22.62 0.95 25.09
CA TRP A 628 -22.27 2.19 25.80
C TRP A 628 -23.21 2.47 26.94
N SER A 629 -22.74 3.18 27.96
CA SER A 629 -23.57 3.68 29.06
C SER A 629 -24.07 5.09 28.75
N GLU A 630 -25.36 5.31 29.05
CA GLU A 630 -26.02 6.62 29.04
C GLU A 630 -26.86 6.78 30.31
N GLY A 631 -26.32 7.49 31.29
CA GLY A 631 -26.89 7.53 32.61
C GLY A 631 -26.86 6.13 33.32
N ALA A 632 -28.03 5.60 33.66
CA ALA A 632 -28.15 4.27 34.24
C ALA A 632 -28.36 3.14 33.19
N ASP A 633 -28.56 3.49 31.95
CA ASP A 633 -28.89 2.54 30.89
C ASP A 633 -27.62 2.05 30.19
N LEU A 634 -27.57 0.73 29.94
CA LEU A 634 -26.63 0.13 28.97
C LEU A 634 -27.34 0.01 27.62
N ARG A 635 -26.79 0.67 26.61
CA ARG A 635 -27.32 0.67 25.24
C ARG A 635 -26.45 -0.18 24.32
N ARG A 636 -27.07 -0.68 23.27
CA ARG A 636 -26.43 -1.52 22.27
C ARG A 636 -26.84 -1.08 20.86
N VAL A 637 -25.91 -1.19 19.91
CA VAL A 637 -26.17 -1.08 18.47
C VAL A 637 -25.32 -2.08 17.70
N ASP A 638 -25.88 -2.72 16.68
CA ASP A 638 -25.10 -3.60 15.80
C ASP A 638 -24.00 -2.81 15.09
N PHE A 639 -22.84 -3.45 14.95
CA PHE A 639 -21.65 -2.82 14.38
C PHE A 639 -21.03 -3.74 13.33
N ALA A 640 -20.99 -3.27 12.10
CA ALA A 640 -20.40 -4.01 10.99
C ALA A 640 -19.72 -3.05 9.99
N ASP A 641 -18.67 -3.50 9.34
CA ASP A 641 -17.90 -2.75 8.33
C ASP A 641 -17.38 -1.41 8.84
N GLY A 642 -17.08 -1.36 10.15
CA GLY A 642 -16.56 -0.14 10.80
C GLY A 642 -17.62 0.94 11.06
N ARG A 643 -18.92 0.60 10.98
CA ARG A 643 -20.03 1.53 11.21
C ARG A 643 -21.14 0.91 12.08
N PRO A 644 -21.76 1.69 12.96
CA PRO A 644 -22.97 1.27 13.66
C PRO A 644 -24.16 1.20 12.68
N ARG A 645 -25.15 0.35 12.99
CA ARG A 645 -26.39 0.14 12.23
C ARG A 645 -27.54 0.85 12.96
N PRO A 646 -27.95 2.09 12.61
CA PRO A 646 -28.85 2.91 13.41
C PRO A 646 -30.19 2.26 13.77
N GLY A 647 -30.75 1.41 12.89
CA GLY A 647 -32.02 0.72 13.10
C GLY A 647 -31.99 -0.43 14.12
N SER A 648 -30.80 -0.76 14.69
CA SER A 648 -30.62 -1.88 15.62
C SER A 648 -30.41 -1.44 17.08
N VAL A 649 -30.65 -0.17 17.42
CA VAL A 649 -30.45 0.34 18.79
C VAL A 649 -31.42 -0.32 19.76
N SER A 650 -30.89 -0.81 20.90
CA SER A 650 -31.64 -1.39 22.01
C SER A 650 -31.02 -0.98 23.35
N THR A 651 -31.79 -1.15 24.43
CA THR A 651 -31.39 -0.98 25.83
C THR A 651 -31.40 -2.33 26.52
#